data_94fc50d21ec6d4faf967c741453aebbe
#
_entry.id   94fc50d21ec6d4faf967c741453aebbe
#
_cell.length_a   1.000
_cell.length_b   1.000
_cell.length_c   1.000
_cell.angle_alpha   90.00
_cell.angle_beta   90.00
_cell.angle_gamma   90.00
#
_symmetry.space_group_name_H-M   'P 1'
#
loop_
_entity.id
_entity.type
_entity.pdbx_description
1 polymer ?
#
loop_
_entity_poly.entity_id
_entity_poly.type
_entity_poly.pdbx_seq_one_letter_code
_entity_poly.pdbx_strand_id
1 'polypeptide(L)'
;YQYAGLYDLRLKISQKKKLVHINEYLYTEIENDTRKSGEKQFDYVDPKNRRVQIEMEQACSEHLKAIGGYLEPCFQSVNFSASTFEYEASVIIPVRNRIRTIRDAVRSALNQQTSFPFNVIVIDNHSTDGTTEALRELCTDHRLVHIIPERNDLGIGGCWNTGIHHEKCGKFAIQLDSDDVYKDEHTLQIMVNAFYEQNCAMVIGTYMMTDFNMKEMAPGIIDHKEWTPENGRNNALRINGLGAPRAFYTSLLREINVPNTSYGEDYALGLCISSNYQIGRIYDVVYLCRRWEGNSDAALAIEKVNQNNVYKDRIRTWELQRRIQVNKIKLKPQKAILQLIEEQTHSWELAKQNYQALEEYRKQMKKMSLAGKDFDMLVYTFPNPKRILSATAQTDTLSIHARPCFLCQENRPQEQNFVSYKNYQILVNPYPIFKQHLTIIDSKHTPQSIAQRFDDMIDFSSLLQENFILYNGPECGASAPDHAHFQACGKEEELEGALGADWHKELLIEKSNVEIHSIDNPVTAILIQTKDKATMSRTFKQLYDILAADKNGKEPMMNILAWYGLERDKDFFQGDYEVELRDLTLRYQCMIFLRSKHRPDCYFAEGDEQILISPAIAEMNGIFPVVREEDLPKLTPEKLYEIRREVSMPQDEFIKITERIKAAL
;
A
#
# COMPACT_ATOMS: atom_id res chain seq x y z
N TYR A 1 31.21 -3.72 -13.63
CA TYR A 1 30.56 -3.30 -14.88
C TYR A 1 31.58 -3.00 -15.98
N GLN A 2 31.30 -3.44 -17.17
CA GLN A 2 32.14 -3.13 -18.34
C GLN A 2 31.76 -1.77 -18.94
N TYR A 3 30.48 -1.44 -18.94
CA TYR A 3 29.93 -0.23 -19.58
C TYR A 3 29.41 0.79 -18.56
N ALA A 4 28.80 0.34 -17.46
CA ALA A 4 28.20 1.20 -16.46
C ALA A 4 29.14 1.65 -15.33
N GLY A 5 30.45 1.39 -15.40
CA GLY A 5 31.39 1.60 -14.30
C GLY A 5 31.44 3.04 -13.79
N LEU A 6 31.54 4.04 -14.68
CA LEU A 6 31.55 5.46 -14.27
C LEU A 6 30.19 5.92 -13.74
N TYR A 7 29.09 5.41 -14.30
CA TYR A 7 27.74 5.69 -13.83
C TYR A 7 27.54 5.14 -12.43
N ASP A 8 27.88 3.89 -12.19
CA ASP A 8 27.82 3.23 -10.89
C ASP A 8 28.69 3.95 -9.83
N LEU A 9 29.93 4.32 -10.20
CA LEU A 9 30.82 5.06 -9.31
C LEU A 9 30.21 6.40 -8.88
N ARG A 10 29.65 7.17 -9.82
CA ARG A 10 28.98 8.43 -9.54
C ARG A 10 27.80 8.23 -8.59
N LEU A 11 26.98 7.22 -8.83
CA LEU A 11 25.85 6.87 -7.97
C LEU A 11 26.30 6.51 -6.55
N LYS A 12 27.34 5.70 -6.40
CA LYS A 12 27.91 5.31 -5.09
C LYS A 12 28.51 6.49 -4.32
N ILE A 13 29.20 7.40 -5.01
CA ILE A 13 29.71 8.63 -4.38
C ILE A 13 28.58 9.51 -3.90
N SER A 14 27.51 9.67 -4.70
CA SER A 14 26.37 10.53 -4.36
C SER A 14 25.60 10.07 -3.10
N GLN A 15 25.71 8.78 -2.71
CA GLN A 15 25.11 8.28 -1.47
C GLN A 15 25.80 8.81 -0.20
N LYS A 16 27.05 9.22 -0.30
CA LYS A 16 27.91 9.60 0.85
C LYS A 16 28.38 11.04 0.80
N LYS A 17 28.47 11.62 -0.36
CA LYS A 17 29.03 12.95 -0.62
C LYS A 17 28.18 13.72 -1.62
N LYS A 18 28.12 15.04 -1.45
CA LYS A 18 27.51 15.93 -2.42
C LYS A 18 28.42 16.00 -3.66
N LEU A 19 27.82 15.82 -4.86
CA LEU A 19 28.51 16.10 -6.12
C LEU A 19 28.56 17.61 -6.31
N VAL A 20 29.73 18.13 -6.68
CA VAL A 20 29.94 19.55 -6.93
C VAL A 20 30.10 19.74 -8.44
N HIS A 21 29.23 20.55 -9.01
CA HIS A 21 29.36 20.97 -10.40
C HIS A 21 30.33 22.14 -10.49
N ILE A 22 31.34 22.02 -11.37
CA ILE A 22 32.26 23.10 -11.71
C ILE A 22 31.79 23.68 -13.02
N ASN A 23 31.36 24.92 -13.01
CA ASN A 23 30.80 25.61 -14.19
C ASN A 23 31.90 26.20 -15.09
N GLU A 24 32.84 25.35 -15.49
CA GLU A 24 33.97 25.68 -16.35
C GLU A 24 34.23 24.56 -17.36
N TYR A 25 34.75 24.91 -18.56
CA TYR A 25 35.17 23.92 -19.54
C TYR A 25 36.57 23.40 -19.14
N LEU A 26 36.62 22.20 -18.55
CA LEU A 26 37.85 21.62 -18.01
C LEU A 26 38.54 20.65 -18.95
N TYR A 27 37.86 20.12 -19.97
CA TYR A 27 38.40 19.21 -20.96
C TYR A 27 37.61 19.28 -22.28
N THR A 28 38.21 18.77 -23.34
CA THR A 28 37.58 18.61 -24.65
C THR A 28 37.40 17.14 -24.93
N GLU A 29 36.15 16.73 -25.21
CA GLU A 29 35.86 15.38 -25.70
C GLU A 29 35.83 15.38 -27.23
N ILE A 30 36.64 14.51 -27.82
CA ILE A 30 36.62 14.27 -29.28
C ILE A 30 35.69 13.08 -29.50
N GLU A 31 34.52 13.36 -30.05
CA GLU A 31 33.52 12.34 -30.33
C GLU A 31 33.98 11.47 -31.50
N ASN A 32 34.27 10.20 -31.21
CA ASN A 32 34.50 9.17 -32.22
C ASN A 32 33.28 8.24 -32.19
N ASP A 33 32.35 8.43 -33.12
CA ASP A 33 31.13 7.63 -33.17
C ASP A 33 31.43 6.20 -33.63
N THR A 34 31.55 5.31 -32.66
CA THR A 34 31.78 3.87 -32.89
C THR A 34 30.48 3.06 -32.84
N ARG A 35 29.33 3.72 -32.74
CA ARG A 35 28.02 3.05 -32.66
C ARG A 35 27.69 2.35 -33.98
N LYS A 36 27.14 1.15 -33.84
CA LYS A 36 26.76 0.34 -35.00
C LYS A 36 25.46 0.80 -35.67
N SER A 37 24.61 1.53 -34.90
CA SER A 37 23.31 2.05 -35.39
C SER A 37 23.46 3.27 -36.30
N GLY A 38 24.48 4.12 -36.10
CA GLY A 38 24.63 5.40 -36.77
C GLY A 38 23.63 6.49 -36.36
N GLU A 39 22.66 6.19 -35.49
CA GLU A 39 21.60 7.11 -35.06
C GLU A 39 21.72 7.42 -33.56
N LYS A 40 21.92 8.70 -33.22
CA LYS A 40 22.06 9.14 -31.81
C LYS A 40 20.74 9.08 -31.02
N GLN A 41 19.65 9.40 -31.66
CA GLN A 41 18.38 9.67 -30.96
C GLN A 41 17.78 8.45 -30.29
N PHE A 42 17.92 7.26 -30.86
CA PHE A 42 17.29 6.02 -30.34
C PHE A 42 18.33 4.99 -29.87
N ASP A 43 19.56 5.40 -29.65
CA ASP A 43 20.64 4.51 -29.25
C ASP A 43 20.36 3.76 -27.93
N TYR A 44 19.63 4.37 -27.04
CA TYR A 44 19.24 3.80 -25.71
C TYR A 44 18.22 2.66 -25.79
N VAL A 45 17.53 2.50 -26.91
CA VAL A 45 16.55 1.42 -27.16
C VAL A 45 17.00 0.48 -28.28
N ASP A 46 18.14 0.74 -28.94
CA ASP A 46 18.66 -0.13 -29.99
C ASP A 46 19.04 -1.51 -29.41
N PRO A 47 18.49 -2.60 -29.94
CA PRO A 47 18.80 -3.96 -29.48
C PRO A 47 20.30 -4.31 -29.53
N LYS A 48 21.09 -3.66 -30.40
CA LYS A 48 22.53 -3.85 -30.46
C LYS A 48 23.27 -3.39 -29.22
N ASN A 49 22.67 -2.45 -28.45
CA ASN A 49 23.18 -1.90 -27.21
C ASN A 49 22.60 -2.57 -25.96
N ARG A 50 21.87 -3.68 -26.11
CA ARG A 50 21.15 -4.33 -25.00
C ARG A 50 22.05 -4.63 -23.80
N ARG A 51 23.29 -5.02 -23.99
CA ARG A 51 24.25 -5.29 -22.91
C ARG A 51 24.57 -4.04 -22.08
N VAL A 52 24.75 -2.89 -22.75
CA VAL A 52 24.93 -1.59 -22.07
C VAL A 52 23.72 -1.24 -21.24
N GLN A 53 22.53 -1.43 -21.81
CA GLN A 53 21.26 -1.17 -21.12
C GLN A 53 21.11 -2.01 -19.84
N ILE A 54 21.42 -3.30 -19.90
CA ILE A 54 21.34 -4.22 -18.74
C ILE A 54 22.26 -3.74 -17.61
N GLU A 55 23.52 -3.39 -17.91
CA GLU A 55 24.46 -2.92 -16.88
C GLU A 55 24.03 -1.58 -16.26
N MET A 56 23.53 -0.65 -17.08
CA MET A 56 22.99 0.63 -16.59
C MET A 56 21.76 0.42 -15.70
N GLU A 57 20.88 -0.49 -16.07
CA GLU A 57 19.70 -0.85 -15.30
C GLU A 57 20.06 -1.47 -13.95
N GLN A 58 21.05 -2.40 -13.93
CA GLN A 58 21.55 -3.00 -12.70
C GLN A 58 22.12 -1.95 -11.76
N ALA A 59 23.01 -1.07 -12.25
CA ALA A 59 23.59 -0.01 -11.44
C ALA A 59 22.52 0.94 -10.86
N CYS A 60 21.52 1.31 -11.67
CA CYS A 60 20.39 2.13 -11.23
C CYS A 60 19.58 1.41 -10.15
N SER A 61 19.23 0.15 -10.35
CA SER A 61 18.42 -0.63 -9.41
C SER A 61 19.13 -0.83 -8.07
N GLU A 62 20.44 -1.11 -8.08
CA GLU A 62 21.26 -1.20 -6.87
C GLU A 62 21.27 0.14 -6.10
N HIS A 63 21.42 1.24 -6.84
CA HIS A 63 21.37 2.57 -6.25
C HIS A 63 20.00 2.87 -5.61
N LEU A 64 18.92 2.60 -6.34
CA LEU A 64 17.55 2.81 -5.82
C LEU A 64 17.29 2.01 -4.55
N LYS A 65 17.78 0.76 -4.47
CA LYS A 65 17.71 -0.05 -3.24
C LYS A 65 18.50 0.59 -2.10
N ALA A 66 19.71 1.06 -2.38
CA ALA A 66 20.59 1.66 -1.38
C ALA A 66 20.02 2.95 -0.76
N ILE A 67 19.33 3.79 -1.57
CA ILE A 67 18.75 5.07 -1.11
C ILE A 67 17.27 4.97 -0.71
N GLY A 68 16.66 3.78 -0.78
CA GLY A 68 15.25 3.55 -0.44
C GLY A 68 14.25 4.03 -1.49
N GLY A 69 14.68 4.24 -2.74
CA GLY A 69 13.82 4.64 -3.86
C GLY A 69 13.31 3.49 -4.74
N TYR A 70 13.71 2.25 -4.45
CA TYR A 70 13.29 1.06 -5.19
C TYR A 70 11.82 0.74 -4.92
N LEU A 71 11.08 0.34 -5.95
CA LEU A 71 9.71 -0.14 -5.85
C LEU A 71 9.65 -1.62 -6.23
N GLU A 72 9.13 -2.46 -5.33
CA GLU A 72 8.87 -3.87 -5.62
C GLU A 72 7.79 -4.01 -6.72
N PRO A 73 7.81 -5.07 -7.55
CA PRO A 73 6.84 -5.26 -8.65
C PRO A 73 5.46 -5.69 -8.12
N CYS A 74 4.86 -4.85 -7.27
CA CYS A 74 3.58 -5.05 -6.62
C CYS A 74 2.61 -3.97 -7.10
N PHE A 75 1.56 -4.33 -7.84
CA PHE A 75 0.67 -3.40 -8.52
C PHE A 75 -0.74 -3.45 -7.95
N GLN A 76 -1.42 -2.31 -8.00
CA GLN A 76 -2.85 -2.22 -7.71
C GLN A 76 -3.64 -2.72 -8.92
N SER A 77 -4.72 -3.48 -8.67
CA SER A 77 -5.66 -3.86 -9.70
C SER A 77 -6.50 -2.67 -10.16
N VAL A 78 -6.81 -2.61 -11.46
CA VAL A 78 -7.70 -1.60 -12.03
C VAL A 78 -9.12 -2.15 -12.12
N ASN A 79 -10.07 -1.43 -11.56
CA ASN A 79 -11.50 -1.75 -11.68
C ASN A 79 -12.14 -0.96 -12.82
N PHE A 80 -12.22 -1.55 -14.00
CA PHE A 80 -12.81 -0.92 -15.19
C PHE A 80 -14.35 -0.77 -15.15
N SER A 81 -15.02 -1.36 -14.15
CA SER A 81 -16.47 -1.27 -13.98
C SER A 81 -16.88 -0.10 -13.06
N ALA A 82 -15.93 0.64 -12.49
CA ALA A 82 -16.21 1.73 -11.56
C ALA A 82 -16.87 2.96 -12.21
N SER A 83 -16.77 3.11 -13.53
CA SER A 83 -17.32 4.24 -14.28
C SER A 83 -18.02 3.76 -15.57
N THR A 84 -19.07 4.48 -15.94
CA THR A 84 -19.80 4.23 -17.20
C THR A 84 -19.38 5.23 -18.27
N PHE A 85 -19.17 4.75 -19.48
CA PHE A 85 -18.78 5.55 -20.64
C PHE A 85 -19.66 5.20 -21.83
N GLU A 86 -19.98 6.18 -22.69
CA GLU A 86 -20.71 5.96 -23.93
C GLU A 86 -19.88 5.18 -24.95
N TYR A 87 -18.57 5.47 -25.00
CA TYR A 87 -17.60 4.81 -25.86
C TYR A 87 -16.63 3.99 -25.04
N GLU A 88 -16.24 2.84 -25.56
CA GLU A 88 -15.18 2.03 -24.93
C GLU A 88 -13.81 2.67 -25.12
N ALA A 89 -13.56 3.31 -26.28
CA ALA A 89 -12.29 3.94 -26.58
C ALA A 89 -12.47 5.30 -27.28
N SER A 90 -11.55 6.22 -27.02
CA SER A 90 -11.38 7.45 -27.80
C SER A 90 -9.94 7.56 -28.29
N VAL A 91 -9.78 7.82 -29.58
CA VAL A 91 -8.47 8.22 -30.14
C VAL A 91 -8.31 9.73 -29.92
N ILE A 92 -7.26 10.14 -29.21
CA ILE A 92 -6.98 11.54 -28.91
C ILE A 92 -5.87 12.04 -29.85
N ILE A 93 -6.16 13.09 -30.61
CA ILE A 93 -5.24 13.69 -31.61
C ILE A 93 -5.06 15.18 -31.31
N PRO A 94 -4.05 15.59 -30.54
CA PRO A 94 -3.64 16.99 -30.47
C PRO A 94 -3.05 17.43 -31.82
N VAL A 95 -3.47 18.57 -32.32
CA VAL A 95 -2.96 19.07 -33.60
C VAL A 95 -2.75 20.59 -33.59
N ARG A 96 -1.70 21.06 -34.24
CA ARG A 96 -1.48 22.46 -34.59
C ARG A 96 -0.66 22.54 -35.87
N ASN A 97 -1.22 23.16 -36.92
CA ASN A 97 -0.57 23.38 -38.23
C ASN A 97 -0.01 22.08 -38.84
N ARG A 98 -0.90 21.16 -39.20
CA ARG A 98 -0.60 19.84 -39.78
C ARG A 98 -1.45 19.53 -41.03
N ILE A 99 -1.69 20.53 -41.87
CA ILE A 99 -2.53 20.35 -43.08
C ILE A 99 -2.06 19.19 -43.98
N ARG A 100 -0.76 18.94 -44.03
CA ARG A 100 -0.16 17.88 -44.85
C ARG A 100 -0.49 16.47 -44.36
N THR A 101 -0.67 16.28 -43.05
CA THR A 101 -0.69 14.94 -42.41
C THR A 101 -2.01 14.62 -41.70
N ILE A 102 -2.74 15.62 -41.25
CA ILE A 102 -3.90 15.41 -40.39
C ILE A 102 -4.98 14.55 -41.02
N ARG A 103 -5.20 14.64 -42.36
CA ARG A 103 -6.20 13.81 -43.04
C ARG A 103 -5.83 12.32 -42.96
N ASP A 104 -4.56 11.97 -43.07
CA ASP A 104 -4.10 10.60 -42.98
C ASP A 104 -4.25 10.05 -41.56
N ALA A 105 -3.85 10.83 -40.56
CA ALA A 105 -3.98 10.46 -39.15
C ALA A 105 -5.47 10.19 -38.78
N VAL A 106 -6.37 11.13 -39.08
CA VAL A 106 -7.80 10.99 -38.77
C VAL A 106 -8.44 9.82 -39.52
N ARG A 107 -8.11 9.65 -40.82
CA ARG A 107 -8.61 8.48 -41.60
C ARG A 107 -8.09 7.16 -41.04
N SER A 108 -6.83 7.08 -40.63
CA SER A 108 -6.24 5.91 -39.99
C SER A 108 -6.99 5.52 -38.70
N ALA A 109 -7.40 6.53 -37.90
CA ALA A 109 -8.22 6.31 -36.72
C ALA A 109 -9.66 5.91 -37.03
N LEU A 110 -10.33 6.58 -37.96
CA LEU A 110 -11.71 6.29 -38.30
C LEU A 110 -11.90 4.93 -39.02
N ASN A 111 -10.86 4.42 -39.71
CA ASN A 111 -10.85 3.13 -40.36
C ASN A 111 -10.67 1.93 -39.44
N GLN A 112 -10.52 2.15 -38.13
CA GLN A 112 -10.33 1.07 -37.18
C GLN A 112 -11.59 0.17 -37.11
N GLN A 113 -11.38 -1.14 -37.03
CA GLN A 113 -12.40 -2.17 -36.90
C GLN A 113 -12.36 -2.72 -35.45
N THR A 114 -13.44 -2.51 -34.71
CA THR A 114 -13.55 -2.90 -33.32
C THR A 114 -14.87 -3.59 -33.00
N SER A 115 -14.87 -4.45 -31.98
CA SER A 115 -16.07 -5.08 -31.44
C SER A 115 -16.86 -4.19 -30.47
N PHE A 116 -16.39 -2.97 -30.25
CA PHE A 116 -16.92 -1.99 -29.29
C PHE A 116 -17.08 -0.61 -29.95
N PRO A 117 -17.95 0.27 -29.42
CA PRO A 117 -18.08 1.64 -29.90
C PRO A 117 -16.84 2.48 -29.56
N PHE A 118 -16.36 3.26 -30.53
CA PHE A 118 -15.27 4.22 -30.36
C PHE A 118 -15.52 5.52 -31.08
N ASN A 119 -14.79 6.55 -30.72
CA ASN A 119 -14.76 7.84 -31.40
C ASN A 119 -13.32 8.39 -31.53
N VAL A 120 -13.19 9.47 -32.29
CA VAL A 120 -11.93 10.20 -32.51
C VAL A 120 -12.14 11.64 -32.06
N ILE A 121 -11.32 12.10 -31.12
CA ILE A 121 -11.38 13.46 -30.58
C ILE A 121 -10.11 14.21 -31.02
N VAL A 122 -10.28 15.16 -31.89
CA VAL A 122 -9.20 16.02 -32.40
C VAL A 122 -9.24 17.35 -31.71
N ILE A 123 -8.14 17.73 -31.06
CA ILE A 123 -7.97 19.02 -30.39
C ILE A 123 -7.11 19.90 -31.27
N ASP A 124 -7.76 20.77 -32.05
CA ASP A 124 -7.12 21.73 -32.95
C ASP A 124 -6.68 22.98 -32.17
N ASN A 125 -5.43 23.01 -31.80
CA ASN A 125 -4.86 24.09 -30.99
C ASN A 125 -4.58 25.34 -31.83
N HIS A 126 -5.63 25.97 -32.35
CA HIS A 126 -5.59 27.20 -33.13
C HIS A 126 -4.71 27.15 -34.39
N SER A 127 -4.96 26.15 -35.24
CA SER A 127 -4.26 26.02 -36.52
C SER A 127 -4.60 27.15 -37.48
N THR A 128 -3.62 27.58 -38.31
CA THR A 128 -3.73 28.70 -39.24
C THR A 128 -3.30 28.34 -40.68
N ASP A 129 -2.97 27.08 -40.95
CA ASP A 129 -2.42 26.59 -42.22
C ASP A 129 -3.45 25.85 -43.09
N GLY A 130 -4.73 25.87 -42.73
CA GLY A 130 -5.78 25.11 -43.40
C GLY A 130 -6.14 23.78 -42.74
N THR A 131 -5.48 23.43 -41.62
CA THR A 131 -5.77 22.21 -40.83
C THR A 131 -7.22 22.21 -40.34
N THR A 132 -7.69 23.34 -39.80
CA THR A 132 -9.06 23.50 -39.30
C THR A 132 -10.11 23.22 -40.37
N GLU A 133 -9.93 23.74 -41.59
CA GLU A 133 -10.80 23.51 -42.72
C GLU A 133 -10.82 22.04 -43.14
N ALA A 134 -9.65 21.42 -43.18
CA ALA A 134 -9.51 20.00 -43.49
C ALA A 134 -10.24 19.12 -42.47
N LEU A 135 -10.22 19.48 -41.19
CA LEU A 135 -10.94 18.77 -40.13
C LEU A 135 -12.46 18.94 -40.27
N ARG A 136 -12.94 20.13 -40.58
CA ARG A 136 -14.38 20.37 -40.84
C ARG A 136 -14.94 19.50 -41.97
N GLU A 137 -14.17 19.28 -43.04
CA GLU A 137 -14.55 18.40 -44.15
C GLU A 137 -14.69 16.94 -43.68
N LEU A 138 -13.87 16.49 -42.71
CA LEU A 138 -13.89 15.14 -42.17
C LEU A 138 -15.00 14.93 -41.12
N CYS A 139 -15.57 15.98 -40.54
CA CYS A 139 -16.67 15.93 -39.58
C CYS A 139 -18.01 15.38 -40.13
N THR A 140 -18.04 14.90 -41.36
CA THR A 140 -19.19 14.12 -41.91
C THR A 140 -19.32 12.74 -41.24
N ASP A 141 -18.24 12.20 -40.67
CA ASP A 141 -18.27 11.01 -39.81
C ASP A 141 -18.67 11.43 -38.37
N HIS A 142 -19.78 10.91 -37.88
CA HIS A 142 -20.36 11.24 -36.59
C HIS A 142 -19.46 10.81 -35.40
N ARG A 143 -18.49 9.95 -35.63
CA ARG A 143 -17.49 9.54 -34.63
C ARG A 143 -16.39 10.58 -34.45
N LEU A 144 -16.24 11.53 -35.37
CA LEU A 144 -15.21 12.59 -35.27
C LEU A 144 -15.74 13.76 -34.45
N VAL A 145 -15.07 14.04 -33.36
CA VAL A 145 -15.28 15.22 -32.51
C VAL A 145 -14.12 16.18 -32.74
N HIS A 146 -14.40 17.36 -33.32
CA HIS A 146 -13.42 18.40 -33.57
C HIS A 146 -13.60 19.53 -32.55
N ILE A 147 -12.56 19.81 -31.75
CA ILE A 147 -12.56 20.82 -30.69
C ILE A 147 -11.49 21.85 -30.98
N ILE A 148 -11.86 23.12 -30.95
CA ILE A 148 -10.93 24.24 -30.88
C ILE A 148 -11.04 24.77 -29.44
N PRO A 149 -10.00 24.65 -28.60
CA PRO A 149 -10.08 25.05 -27.20
C PRO A 149 -10.22 26.59 -27.09
N GLU A 150 -10.88 27.06 -26.03
CA GLU A 150 -10.98 28.50 -25.76
C GLU A 150 -9.60 29.09 -25.36
N ARG A 151 -8.80 28.33 -24.67
CA ARG A 151 -7.46 28.72 -24.24
C ARG A 151 -6.46 28.61 -25.40
N ASN A 152 -5.55 29.58 -25.50
CA ASN A 152 -4.50 29.62 -26.52
C ASN A 152 -3.09 29.33 -25.99
N ASP A 153 -2.98 29.01 -24.68
CA ASP A 153 -1.72 28.69 -23.99
C ASP A 153 -1.54 27.18 -23.73
N LEU A 154 -2.28 26.34 -24.46
CA LEU A 154 -2.18 24.90 -24.31
C LEU A 154 -0.93 24.35 -24.98
N GLY A 155 -0.18 23.52 -24.25
CA GLY A 155 0.75 22.55 -24.79
C GLY A 155 0.05 21.27 -25.21
N ILE A 156 0.80 20.26 -25.60
CA ILE A 156 0.26 18.93 -25.96
C ILE A 156 -0.53 18.36 -24.77
N GLY A 157 0.02 18.43 -23.55
CA GLY A 157 -0.67 17.95 -22.36
C GLY A 157 -1.96 18.70 -22.02
N GLY A 158 -2.02 20.01 -22.29
CA GLY A 158 -3.25 20.78 -22.16
C GLY A 158 -4.33 20.38 -23.18
N CYS A 159 -3.91 20.06 -24.40
CA CYS A 159 -4.81 19.49 -25.41
C CYS A 159 -5.34 18.10 -24.99
N TRP A 160 -4.48 17.27 -24.42
CA TRP A 160 -4.89 15.98 -23.85
C TRP A 160 -5.95 16.17 -22.76
N ASN A 161 -5.76 17.12 -21.83
CA ASN A 161 -6.76 17.42 -20.80
C ASN A 161 -8.10 17.85 -21.40
N THR A 162 -8.08 18.68 -22.46
CA THR A 162 -9.31 19.05 -23.17
C THR A 162 -10.03 17.83 -23.72
N GLY A 163 -9.31 16.90 -24.32
CA GLY A 163 -9.87 15.66 -24.89
C GLY A 163 -10.41 14.70 -23.83
N ILE A 164 -9.63 14.40 -22.80
CA ILE A 164 -10.03 13.41 -21.78
C ILE A 164 -11.16 13.90 -20.87
N HIS A 165 -11.30 15.20 -20.66
CA HIS A 165 -12.42 15.78 -19.90
C HIS A 165 -13.67 16.03 -20.74
N HIS A 166 -13.60 15.86 -22.06
CA HIS A 166 -14.78 15.96 -22.91
C HIS A 166 -15.80 14.85 -22.56
N GLU A 167 -17.09 15.18 -22.58
CA GLU A 167 -18.17 14.25 -22.20
C GLU A 167 -18.19 12.97 -23.02
N LYS A 168 -17.84 13.05 -24.31
CA LYS A 168 -17.77 11.92 -25.25
C LYS A 168 -16.47 11.12 -25.17
N CYS A 169 -15.53 11.45 -24.26
CA CYS A 169 -14.31 10.66 -24.13
C CYS A 169 -14.63 9.28 -23.58
N GLY A 170 -14.13 8.24 -24.27
CA GLY A 170 -14.35 6.84 -23.92
C GLY A 170 -13.53 6.39 -22.72
N LYS A 171 -13.80 5.14 -22.30
CA LYS A 171 -13.15 4.49 -21.15
C LYS A 171 -11.63 4.45 -21.29
N PHE A 172 -11.12 4.22 -22.49
CA PHE A 172 -9.70 4.23 -22.80
C PHE A 172 -9.37 5.35 -23.78
N ALA A 173 -8.42 6.21 -23.39
CA ALA A 173 -7.90 7.28 -24.22
C ALA A 173 -6.60 6.81 -24.91
N ILE A 174 -6.61 6.75 -26.24
CA ILE A 174 -5.52 6.17 -27.04
C ILE A 174 -4.87 7.26 -27.89
N GLN A 175 -3.53 7.32 -27.87
CA GLN A 175 -2.75 8.30 -28.60
C GLN A 175 -2.75 7.99 -30.12
N LEU A 176 -2.88 9.09 -30.87
CA LEU A 176 -2.39 9.16 -32.24
C LEU A 176 -1.82 10.57 -32.48
N ASP A 177 -0.56 10.65 -32.87
CA ASP A 177 0.06 11.93 -33.23
C ASP A 177 -0.45 12.37 -34.60
N SER A 178 -0.59 13.70 -34.80
CA SER A 178 -1.23 14.27 -35.98
C SER A 178 -0.46 14.09 -37.30
N ASP A 179 0.76 13.58 -37.21
CA ASP A 179 1.62 13.29 -38.35
C ASP A 179 1.93 11.78 -38.54
N ASP A 180 1.38 10.93 -37.67
CA ASP A 180 1.55 9.48 -37.69
C ASP A 180 0.28 8.73 -38.13
N VAL A 181 0.36 7.40 -38.22
CA VAL A 181 -0.79 6.54 -38.55
C VAL A 181 -0.71 5.21 -37.80
N TYR A 182 -1.85 4.61 -37.52
CA TYR A 182 -1.90 3.23 -37.04
C TYR A 182 -1.43 2.27 -38.14
N LYS A 183 -0.84 1.16 -37.73
CA LYS A 183 -0.30 0.17 -38.68
C LYS A 183 -1.36 -0.42 -39.58
N ASP A 184 -2.50 -0.78 -39.01
CA ASP A 184 -3.63 -1.40 -39.73
C ASP A 184 -4.96 -1.11 -39.01
N GLU A 185 -6.05 -1.70 -39.49
CA GLU A 185 -7.41 -1.51 -38.97
C GLU A 185 -7.67 -2.20 -37.62
N HIS A 186 -6.74 -2.95 -37.05
CA HIS A 186 -6.93 -3.70 -35.80
C HIS A 186 -6.20 -3.11 -34.61
N THR A 187 -5.41 -2.07 -34.78
CA THR A 187 -4.59 -1.45 -33.72
C THR A 187 -5.44 -1.10 -32.50
N LEU A 188 -6.58 -0.44 -32.67
CA LEU A 188 -7.43 0.00 -31.58
C LEU A 188 -7.99 -1.18 -30.76
N GLN A 189 -8.40 -2.26 -31.46
CA GLN A 189 -8.87 -3.49 -30.81
C GLN A 189 -7.76 -4.13 -29.97
N ILE A 190 -6.54 -4.21 -30.51
CA ILE A 190 -5.36 -4.77 -29.82
C ILE A 190 -5.03 -3.95 -28.57
N MET A 191 -5.04 -2.61 -28.68
CA MET A 191 -4.74 -1.72 -27.56
C MET A 191 -5.75 -1.89 -26.41
N VAL A 192 -7.03 -1.98 -26.71
CA VAL A 192 -8.09 -2.15 -25.70
C VAL A 192 -8.05 -3.54 -25.07
N ASN A 193 -7.81 -4.59 -25.85
CA ASN A 193 -7.68 -5.94 -25.32
C ASN A 193 -6.54 -6.03 -24.28
N ALA A 194 -5.42 -5.36 -24.54
CA ALA A 194 -4.26 -5.37 -23.63
C ALA A 194 -4.60 -4.81 -22.23
N PHE A 195 -5.52 -3.84 -22.11
CA PHE A 195 -5.96 -3.37 -20.79
C PHE A 195 -6.65 -4.47 -19.97
N TYR A 196 -7.55 -5.22 -20.60
CA TYR A 196 -8.30 -6.28 -19.94
C TYR A 196 -7.43 -7.50 -19.64
N GLU A 197 -6.62 -7.93 -20.60
CA GLU A 197 -5.77 -9.12 -20.48
C GLU A 197 -4.68 -8.94 -19.42
N GLN A 198 -4.10 -7.73 -19.31
CA GLN A 198 -2.98 -7.44 -18.43
C GLN A 198 -3.40 -6.70 -17.15
N ASN A 199 -4.65 -6.34 -16.97
CA ASN A 199 -5.17 -5.53 -15.85
C ASN A 199 -4.28 -4.33 -15.53
N CYS A 200 -4.04 -3.47 -16.51
CA CYS A 200 -3.10 -2.34 -16.42
C CYS A 200 -3.81 -0.99 -16.61
N ALA A 201 -3.22 0.07 -16.10
CA ALA A 201 -3.80 1.43 -16.18
C ALA A 201 -3.27 2.24 -17.37
N MET A 202 -2.19 1.79 -17.98
CA MET A 202 -1.57 2.36 -19.18
C MET A 202 -1.07 1.20 -20.04
N VAL A 203 -1.13 1.35 -21.35
CA VAL A 203 -0.55 0.42 -22.34
C VAL A 203 0.46 1.16 -23.20
N ILE A 204 1.59 0.53 -23.46
CA ILE A 204 2.60 0.99 -24.40
C ILE A 204 2.68 0.00 -25.55
N GLY A 205 2.50 0.49 -26.77
CA GLY A 205 2.67 -0.29 -27.98
C GLY A 205 4.11 -0.33 -28.49
N THR A 206 4.28 -0.96 -29.63
CA THR A 206 5.49 -1.01 -30.44
C THR A 206 5.26 -0.22 -31.72
N TYR A 207 6.24 0.58 -32.12
CA TYR A 207 6.16 1.37 -33.34
C TYR A 207 7.32 1.08 -34.30
N MET A 208 7.08 1.34 -35.57
CA MET A 208 8.10 1.28 -36.60
C MET A 208 8.35 2.69 -37.17
N MET A 209 9.62 3.06 -37.27
CA MET A 209 10.05 4.29 -37.90
C MET A 209 9.91 4.17 -39.42
N THR A 210 9.21 5.11 -40.05
CA THR A 210 8.96 5.07 -41.49
C THR A 210 9.14 6.45 -42.13
N ASP A 211 9.34 6.44 -43.45
CA ASP A 211 9.12 7.62 -44.30
C ASP A 211 7.61 7.78 -44.65
N PHE A 212 7.28 8.78 -45.47
CA PHE A 212 5.90 9.00 -45.91
C PHE A 212 5.35 7.91 -46.87
N ASN A 213 6.23 7.08 -47.43
CA ASN A 213 5.84 5.93 -48.26
C ASN A 213 5.68 4.66 -47.40
N MET A 214 5.68 4.79 -46.07
CA MET A 214 5.63 3.68 -45.11
C MET A 214 6.79 2.70 -45.22
N LYS A 215 7.90 3.15 -45.81
CA LYS A 215 9.13 2.37 -45.85
C LYS A 215 9.90 2.51 -44.55
N GLU A 216 10.30 1.39 -44.00
CA GLU A 216 11.11 1.34 -42.79
C GLU A 216 12.38 2.19 -42.90
N MET A 217 12.65 2.97 -41.85
CA MET A 217 13.85 3.79 -41.67
C MET A 217 14.59 3.35 -40.38
N ALA A 218 15.89 3.55 -40.34
CA ALA A 218 16.68 3.30 -39.13
C ALA A 218 16.16 4.16 -37.97
N PRO A 219 16.14 3.61 -36.74
CA PRO A 219 16.60 2.31 -36.28
C PRO A 219 15.60 1.16 -36.51
N GLY A 220 14.47 1.38 -37.16
CA GLY A 220 13.47 0.38 -37.50
C GLY A 220 12.40 0.26 -36.41
N ILE A 221 12.23 -0.93 -35.87
CA ILE A 221 11.23 -1.23 -34.86
C ILE A 221 11.73 -0.85 -33.49
N ILE A 222 10.92 -0.10 -32.75
CA ILE A 222 11.13 0.27 -31.34
C ILE A 222 10.08 -0.45 -30.49
N ASP A 223 10.50 -1.51 -29.80
CA ASP A 223 9.63 -2.43 -29.07
C ASP A 223 9.72 -2.31 -27.54
N HIS A 224 10.63 -1.49 -27.04
CA HIS A 224 10.85 -1.27 -25.59
C HIS A 224 10.92 -2.57 -24.77
N LYS A 225 11.55 -3.63 -25.29
CA LYS A 225 11.73 -4.90 -24.56
C LYS A 225 12.59 -4.77 -23.30
N GLU A 226 13.30 -3.66 -23.15
CA GLU A 226 14.00 -3.30 -21.91
C GLU A 226 13.05 -3.02 -20.75
N TRP A 227 11.78 -2.71 -21.05
CA TRP A 227 10.74 -2.52 -20.06
C TRP A 227 9.95 -3.81 -19.84
N THR A 228 10.01 -4.38 -18.63
CA THR A 228 9.21 -5.55 -18.23
C THR A 228 8.35 -5.22 -16.99
N PRO A 229 7.32 -6.02 -16.66
CA PRO A 229 6.56 -5.85 -15.42
C PRO A 229 7.45 -5.85 -14.18
N GLU A 230 8.53 -6.64 -14.17
CA GLU A 230 9.42 -6.79 -13.01
C GLU A 230 10.31 -5.55 -12.80
N ASN A 231 10.86 -4.99 -13.86
CA ASN A 231 11.84 -3.90 -13.78
C ASN A 231 11.26 -2.52 -14.12
N GLY A 232 10.16 -2.47 -14.87
CA GLY A 232 9.68 -1.28 -15.57
C GLY A 232 9.51 -0.08 -14.67
N ARG A 233 8.89 -0.26 -13.49
CA ARG A 233 8.66 0.86 -12.57
C ARG A 233 9.96 1.50 -12.03
N ASN A 234 11.05 0.76 -11.92
CA ASN A 234 12.36 1.29 -11.51
C ASN A 234 13.16 1.78 -12.72
N ASN A 235 13.10 1.06 -13.83
CA ASN A 235 13.75 1.43 -15.09
C ASN A 235 13.16 2.73 -15.67
N ALA A 236 11.91 3.07 -15.37
CA ALA A 236 11.27 4.34 -15.74
C ALA A 236 12.08 5.57 -15.34
N LEU A 237 12.75 5.54 -14.19
CA LEU A 237 13.61 6.65 -13.74
C LEU A 237 14.87 6.82 -14.59
N ARG A 238 15.29 5.80 -15.35
CA ARG A 238 16.51 5.80 -16.16
C ARG A 238 16.25 6.09 -17.63
N ILE A 239 15.18 5.53 -18.19
CA ILE A 239 14.88 5.66 -19.62
C ILE A 239 14.46 7.08 -19.99
N ASN A 240 14.55 7.41 -21.27
CA ASN A 240 14.28 8.76 -21.74
C ASN A 240 12.82 8.99 -22.18
N GLY A 241 12.06 7.96 -22.45
CA GLY A 241 10.66 8.03 -22.86
C GLY A 241 9.99 6.68 -22.83
N LEU A 242 8.65 6.69 -22.93
CA LEU A 242 7.79 5.53 -22.95
C LEU A 242 7.03 5.53 -24.28
N GLY A 243 7.65 5.05 -25.32
CA GLY A 243 7.20 4.75 -26.68
C GLY A 243 5.96 5.44 -27.24
N ALA A 244 5.57 5.00 -28.41
CA ALA A 244 4.29 5.23 -29.05
C ALA A 244 3.73 3.87 -29.55
N PRO A 245 2.41 3.68 -29.71
CA PRO A 245 1.37 4.51 -29.13
C PRO A 245 1.22 4.26 -27.64
N ARG A 246 0.66 5.23 -26.93
CA ARG A 246 0.30 5.13 -25.50
C ARG A 246 -1.20 5.12 -25.38
N ALA A 247 -1.71 4.35 -24.45
CA ALA A 247 -3.11 4.37 -24.09
C ALA A 247 -3.29 4.37 -22.59
N PHE A 248 -4.37 4.99 -22.10
CA PHE A 248 -4.59 5.24 -20.69
C PHE A 248 -6.05 4.92 -20.30
N TYR A 249 -6.25 4.43 -19.07
CA TYR A 249 -7.57 4.37 -18.47
C TYR A 249 -8.04 5.79 -18.12
N THR A 250 -9.09 6.25 -18.78
CA THR A 250 -9.53 7.66 -18.75
C THR A 250 -9.89 8.14 -17.35
N SER A 251 -10.55 7.30 -16.52
CA SER A 251 -10.90 7.70 -15.15
C SER A 251 -9.66 8.06 -14.32
N LEU A 252 -8.61 7.25 -14.41
CA LEU A 252 -7.35 7.54 -13.73
C LEU A 252 -6.65 8.77 -14.32
N LEU A 253 -6.68 8.91 -15.64
CA LEU A 253 -6.04 10.05 -16.30
C LEU A 253 -6.72 11.39 -15.95
N ARG A 254 -8.05 11.38 -15.77
CA ARG A 254 -8.82 12.53 -15.27
C ARG A 254 -8.47 12.90 -13.82
N GLU A 255 -8.17 11.91 -13.00
CA GLU A 255 -7.75 12.12 -11.61
C GLU A 255 -6.34 12.73 -11.55
N ILE A 256 -5.40 12.19 -12.34
CA ILE A 256 -3.99 12.64 -12.37
C ILE A 256 -3.86 14.00 -13.08
N ASN A 257 -4.54 14.19 -14.19
CA ASN A 257 -4.36 15.22 -15.21
C ASN A 257 -2.98 15.19 -15.89
N VAL A 258 -2.93 15.66 -17.13
CA VAL A 258 -1.72 15.73 -17.94
C VAL A 258 -1.02 17.07 -17.70
N PRO A 259 0.28 17.13 -17.41
CA PRO A 259 1.00 18.41 -17.30
C PRO A 259 0.86 19.24 -18.58
N ASN A 260 0.47 20.53 -18.47
CA ASN A 260 0.29 21.41 -19.62
C ASN A 260 1.64 21.85 -20.20
N THR A 261 2.30 20.92 -20.89
CA THR A 261 3.58 21.14 -21.59
C THR A 261 3.55 20.40 -22.92
N SER A 262 4.49 20.74 -23.80
CA SER A 262 4.67 20.07 -25.10
C SER A 262 5.88 19.15 -25.15
N TYR A 263 6.46 18.82 -23.99
CA TYR A 263 7.57 17.88 -23.88
C TYR A 263 7.59 17.23 -22.49
N GLY A 264 7.63 15.90 -22.45
CA GLY A 264 7.76 15.13 -21.22
C GLY A 264 6.47 14.99 -20.42
N GLU A 265 5.32 15.45 -20.94
CA GLU A 265 3.99 15.22 -20.35
C GLU A 265 3.66 13.73 -20.26
N ASP A 266 3.98 12.98 -21.29
CA ASP A 266 3.85 11.54 -21.38
C ASP A 266 4.79 10.79 -20.42
N TYR A 267 6.01 11.26 -20.29
CA TYR A 267 6.98 10.71 -19.36
C TYR A 267 6.56 10.92 -17.90
N ALA A 268 6.01 12.10 -17.58
CA ALA A 268 5.45 12.39 -16.25
C ALA A 268 4.30 11.43 -15.91
N LEU A 269 3.39 11.18 -16.86
CA LEU A 269 2.30 10.20 -16.69
C LEU A 269 2.84 8.79 -16.47
N GLY A 270 3.77 8.35 -17.29
CA GLY A 270 4.38 7.02 -17.15
C GLY A 270 5.05 6.81 -15.79
N LEU A 271 5.79 7.80 -15.28
CA LEU A 271 6.36 7.75 -13.94
C LEU A 271 5.27 7.67 -12.86
N CYS A 272 4.26 8.52 -12.94
CA CYS A 272 3.16 8.58 -11.98
C CYS A 272 2.39 7.25 -11.94
N ILE A 273 1.96 6.75 -13.10
CA ILE A 273 1.17 5.52 -13.23
C ILE A 273 1.99 4.30 -12.78
N SER A 274 3.25 4.18 -13.23
CA SER A 274 4.12 3.06 -12.87
C SER A 274 4.38 2.92 -11.37
N SER A 275 4.14 3.97 -10.59
CA SER A 275 4.28 3.95 -9.15
C SER A 275 3.27 3.05 -8.44
N ASN A 276 2.08 2.90 -9.00
CA ASN A 276 0.99 2.17 -8.37
C ASN A 276 0.41 1.06 -9.26
N TYR A 277 0.40 1.27 -10.58
CA TYR A 277 -0.25 0.40 -11.54
C TYR A 277 0.73 -0.23 -12.51
N GLN A 278 0.36 -1.37 -13.06
CA GLN A 278 1.10 -1.99 -14.14
C GLN A 278 0.94 -1.16 -15.42
N ILE A 279 2.03 -1.06 -16.19
CA ILE A 279 2.01 -0.59 -17.57
C ILE A 279 2.06 -1.82 -18.47
N GLY A 280 0.99 -2.05 -19.23
CA GLY A 280 0.85 -3.15 -20.17
C GLY A 280 1.69 -2.95 -21.42
N ARG A 281 1.99 -4.03 -22.12
CA ARG A 281 2.90 -4.06 -23.27
C ARG A 281 2.26 -4.74 -24.46
N ILE A 282 2.51 -4.18 -25.65
CA ILE A 282 2.25 -4.81 -26.95
C ILE A 282 3.54 -4.82 -27.73
N TYR A 283 4.07 -6.02 -28.01
CA TYR A 283 5.35 -6.19 -28.70
C TYR A 283 5.25 -6.28 -30.22
N ASP A 284 4.06 -6.48 -30.77
CA ASP A 284 3.79 -6.38 -32.19
C ASP A 284 3.72 -4.90 -32.60
N VAL A 285 4.20 -4.61 -33.81
CA VAL A 285 4.10 -3.24 -34.36
C VAL A 285 2.63 -2.90 -34.57
N VAL A 286 2.17 -1.84 -33.93
CA VAL A 286 0.80 -1.31 -34.02
C VAL A 286 0.75 0.15 -34.48
N TYR A 287 1.90 0.78 -34.69
CA TYR A 287 2.00 2.20 -34.98
C TYR A 287 3.13 2.50 -35.95
N LEU A 288 2.93 3.39 -36.91
CA LEU A 288 3.92 3.85 -37.89
C LEU A 288 4.26 5.32 -37.61
N CYS A 289 5.47 5.54 -37.07
CA CYS A 289 5.99 6.86 -36.77
C CYS A 289 6.69 7.43 -38.01
N ARG A 290 6.06 8.42 -38.64
CA ARG A 290 6.53 9.02 -39.90
C ARG A 290 7.57 10.12 -39.63
N ARG A 291 8.77 9.96 -40.16
CA ARG A 291 9.85 10.93 -39.98
C ARG A 291 9.96 11.92 -41.16
N TRP A 292 10.00 13.20 -40.80
CA TRP A 292 10.13 14.31 -41.73
C TRP A 292 10.61 15.59 -41.02
N GLU A 293 10.99 16.62 -41.81
CA GLU A 293 11.48 17.89 -41.31
C GLU A 293 10.51 18.67 -40.40
N GLY A 294 9.22 18.35 -40.45
CA GLY A 294 8.21 18.98 -39.63
C GLY A 294 7.94 18.31 -38.28
N ASN A 295 8.65 17.23 -37.93
CA ASN A 295 8.50 16.64 -36.59
C ASN A 295 8.95 17.64 -35.52
N SER A 296 8.23 17.68 -34.39
CA SER A 296 8.47 18.62 -33.29
C SER A 296 9.83 18.43 -32.60
N ASP A 297 10.46 17.29 -32.74
CA ASP A 297 11.77 16.94 -32.20
C ASP A 297 12.91 17.08 -33.22
N ALA A 298 12.61 17.46 -34.48
CA ALA A 298 13.61 17.65 -35.50
C ALA A 298 14.38 18.96 -35.29
N ALA A 299 15.71 18.91 -35.29
CA ALA A 299 16.61 20.05 -35.28
C ALA A 299 16.39 21.10 -34.17
N LEU A 300 16.18 20.66 -32.94
CA LEU A 300 16.06 21.54 -31.78
C LEU A 300 17.39 22.25 -31.48
N ALA A 301 17.32 23.55 -31.15
CA ALA A 301 18.48 24.27 -30.62
C ALA A 301 18.95 23.67 -29.30
N ILE A 302 20.26 23.73 -29.04
CA ILE A 302 20.86 23.09 -27.84
C ILE A 302 20.28 23.60 -26.54
N GLU A 303 19.91 24.89 -26.47
CA GLU A 303 19.28 25.52 -25.32
C GLU A 303 17.92 24.85 -25.02
N LYS A 304 17.15 24.53 -26.07
CA LYS A 304 15.85 23.87 -25.92
C LYS A 304 16.02 22.40 -25.48
N VAL A 305 17.00 21.69 -26.03
CA VAL A 305 17.36 20.32 -25.62
C VAL A 305 17.72 20.32 -24.12
N ASN A 306 18.55 21.28 -23.69
CA ASN A 306 18.94 21.39 -22.28
C ASN A 306 17.76 21.70 -21.36
N GLN A 307 16.87 22.61 -21.77
CA GLN A 307 15.63 22.91 -21.01
C GLN A 307 14.76 21.66 -20.86
N ASN A 308 14.59 20.91 -21.93
CA ASN A 308 13.83 19.66 -21.95
C ASN A 308 14.45 18.61 -21.02
N ASN A 309 15.76 18.43 -21.04
CA ASN A 309 16.48 17.52 -20.16
C ASN A 309 16.36 17.93 -18.68
N VAL A 310 16.52 19.24 -18.37
CA VAL A 310 16.35 19.76 -17.01
C VAL A 310 14.91 19.53 -16.51
N TYR A 311 13.90 19.68 -17.36
CA TYR A 311 12.52 19.39 -17.01
C TYR A 311 12.33 17.92 -16.64
N LYS A 312 12.80 16.98 -17.46
CA LYS A 312 12.75 15.54 -17.16
C LYS A 312 13.50 15.19 -15.88
N ASP A 313 14.67 15.77 -15.66
CA ASP A 313 15.43 15.52 -14.44
C ASP A 313 14.72 16.02 -13.17
N ARG A 314 13.98 17.13 -13.27
CA ARG A 314 13.11 17.60 -12.17
C ARG A 314 11.99 16.60 -11.87
N ILE A 315 11.31 16.10 -12.91
CA ILE A 315 10.26 15.09 -12.73
C ILE A 315 10.83 13.82 -12.08
N ARG A 316 11.97 13.33 -12.55
CA ARG A 316 12.68 12.18 -11.96
C ARG A 316 13.04 12.43 -10.51
N THR A 317 13.52 13.62 -10.17
CA THR A 317 13.90 14.00 -8.82
C THR A 317 12.69 14.00 -7.89
N TRP A 318 11.58 14.62 -8.31
CA TRP A 318 10.35 14.64 -7.51
C TRP A 318 9.77 13.24 -7.30
N GLU A 319 9.74 12.42 -8.35
CA GLU A 319 9.29 11.04 -8.24
C GLU A 319 10.19 10.22 -7.31
N LEU A 320 11.50 10.36 -7.44
CA LEU A 320 12.45 9.67 -6.56
C LEU A 320 12.30 10.09 -5.10
N GLN A 321 12.18 11.39 -4.82
CA GLN A 321 11.91 11.90 -3.48
C GLN A 321 10.59 11.36 -2.91
N ARG A 322 9.53 11.36 -3.72
CA ARG A 322 8.24 10.76 -3.35
C ARG A 322 8.39 9.28 -3.01
N ARG A 323 9.09 8.50 -3.86
CA ARG A 323 9.35 7.07 -3.63
C ARG A 323 10.09 6.83 -2.33
N ILE A 324 11.16 7.59 -2.06
CA ILE A 324 11.92 7.49 -0.82
C ILE A 324 11.02 7.77 0.38
N GLN A 325 10.17 8.82 0.31
CA GLN A 325 9.22 9.14 1.39
C GLN A 325 8.16 8.04 1.56
N VAL A 326 7.52 7.60 0.45
CA VAL A 326 6.52 6.53 0.49
C VAL A 326 7.14 5.23 1.00
N ASN A 327 8.37 4.91 0.60
CA ASN A 327 9.06 3.73 1.06
C ASN A 327 9.50 3.83 2.53
N LYS A 328 9.88 5.01 3.02
CA LYS A 328 10.06 5.23 4.46
C LYS A 328 8.76 4.95 5.23
N ILE A 329 7.63 5.27 4.63
CA ILE A 329 6.30 5.01 5.20
C ILE A 329 5.85 3.56 4.96
N LYS A 330 6.06 2.99 3.76
CA LYS A 330 5.60 1.63 3.37
C LYS A 330 6.58 0.51 3.72
N LEU A 331 7.87 0.72 3.55
CA LEU A 331 8.87 -0.36 3.57
C LEU A 331 9.38 -0.75 4.94
N LYS A 332 9.00 -0.08 5.99
CA LYS A 332 9.27 -0.58 7.34
C LYS A 332 8.47 0.24 8.34
N PRO A 333 7.14 0.10 8.39
CA PRO A 333 6.43 0.49 9.60
C PRO A 333 7.14 -0.13 10.81
N GLN A 334 7.57 -1.38 10.70
CA GLN A 334 8.36 -2.04 11.73
C GLN A 334 9.68 -1.31 12.04
N LYS A 335 10.45 -0.91 11.01
CA LYS A 335 11.70 -0.16 11.24
C LYS A 335 11.45 1.27 11.72
N ALA A 336 10.46 1.96 11.15
CA ALA A 336 10.09 3.31 11.58
C ALA A 336 9.56 3.29 13.02
N ILE A 337 8.85 2.23 13.40
CA ILE A 337 8.35 2.01 14.75
C ILE A 337 9.49 1.68 15.72
N LEU A 338 10.43 0.83 15.35
CA LEU A 338 11.61 0.56 16.15
C LEU A 338 12.44 1.84 16.38
N GLN A 339 12.60 2.65 15.33
CA GLN A 339 13.24 3.96 15.45
C GLN A 339 12.44 4.91 16.36
N LEU A 340 11.11 4.96 16.21
CA LEU A 340 10.24 5.77 17.08
C LEU A 340 10.37 5.33 18.54
N ILE A 341 10.36 4.02 18.82
CA ILE A 341 10.55 3.50 20.18
C ILE A 341 11.93 3.91 20.72
N GLU A 342 12.99 3.68 19.94
CA GLU A 342 14.35 4.04 20.33
C GLU A 342 14.48 5.54 20.60
N GLU A 343 14.02 6.40 19.70
CA GLU A 343 14.04 7.85 19.86
C GLU A 343 13.23 8.31 21.09
N GLN A 344 12.00 7.81 21.26
CA GLN A 344 11.11 8.23 22.34
C GLN A 344 11.58 7.72 23.71
N THR A 345 12.13 6.52 23.79
CA THR A 345 12.68 5.98 25.05
C THR A 345 14.00 6.63 25.44
N HIS A 346 14.67 7.34 24.54
CA HIS A 346 15.88 8.11 24.84
C HIS A 346 15.61 9.60 25.08
N SER A 347 14.71 10.22 24.29
CA SER A 347 14.50 11.67 24.29
C SER A 347 13.32 12.14 25.13
N TRP A 348 12.29 11.31 25.31
CA TRP A 348 11.11 11.64 26.11
C TRP A 348 11.23 11.09 27.53
N GLU A 349 11.50 11.95 28.51
CA GLU A 349 11.87 11.56 29.86
C GLU A 349 10.84 10.63 30.54
N LEU A 350 9.53 10.88 30.35
CA LEU A 350 8.48 10.00 30.90
C LEU A 350 8.58 8.58 30.33
N ALA A 351 8.69 8.45 29.02
CA ALA A 351 8.83 7.14 28.37
C ALA A 351 10.11 6.45 28.82
N LYS A 352 11.24 7.15 28.81
CA LYS A 352 12.53 6.64 29.25
C LYS A 352 12.47 6.03 30.64
N GLN A 353 11.98 6.79 31.62
CA GLN A 353 11.88 6.31 33.00
C GLN A 353 10.95 5.10 33.15
N ASN A 354 9.82 5.09 32.42
CA ASN A 354 8.86 4.01 32.55
C ASN A 354 9.30 2.73 31.81
N TYR A 355 10.03 2.85 30.70
CA TYR A 355 10.62 1.69 30.04
C TYR A 355 11.79 1.10 30.84
N GLN A 356 12.62 1.93 31.45
CA GLN A 356 13.66 1.48 32.38
C GLN A 356 13.05 0.78 33.61
N ALA A 357 11.99 1.36 34.18
CA ALA A 357 11.28 0.74 35.30
C ALA A 357 10.67 -0.61 34.90
N LEU A 358 10.09 -0.72 33.67
CA LEU A 358 9.56 -1.97 33.15
C LEU A 358 10.64 -3.06 33.09
N GLU A 359 11.85 -2.75 32.63
CA GLU A 359 12.94 -3.73 32.60
C GLU A 359 13.25 -4.28 33.99
N GLU A 360 13.27 -3.42 35.04
CA GLU A 360 13.48 -3.87 36.41
C GLU A 360 12.29 -4.69 36.96
N TYR A 361 11.07 -4.28 36.65
CA TYR A 361 9.87 -5.04 37.03
C TYR A 361 9.81 -6.42 36.37
N ARG A 362 10.19 -6.52 35.11
CA ARG A 362 10.21 -7.79 34.39
C ARG A 362 11.29 -8.77 34.88
N LYS A 363 12.35 -8.31 35.55
CA LYS A 363 13.29 -9.19 36.23
C LYS A 363 12.65 -9.97 37.40
N GLN A 364 11.53 -9.45 37.91
CA GLN A 364 10.75 -10.08 38.99
C GLN A 364 9.59 -10.95 38.45
N MET A 365 9.53 -11.14 37.12
CA MET A 365 8.46 -11.91 36.48
C MET A 365 8.46 -13.35 36.97
N LYS A 366 7.28 -13.78 37.38
CA LYS A 366 7.01 -15.16 37.77
C LYS A 366 6.20 -15.86 36.69
N LYS A 367 6.70 -16.99 36.21
CA LYS A 367 5.99 -17.91 35.33
C LYS A 367 5.28 -18.93 36.21
N MET A 368 4.00 -19.09 36.01
CA MET A 368 3.17 -20.05 36.72
C MET A 368 2.34 -20.87 35.74
N SER A 369 2.04 -22.12 36.10
CA SER A 369 1.16 -22.98 35.29
C SER A 369 0.09 -23.62 36.16
N LEU A 370 -1.07 -23.87 35.57
CA LEU A 370 -2.16 -24.64 36.15
C LEU A 370 -2.59 -25.70 35.12
N ALA A 371 -2.33 -26.95 35.40
CA ALA A 371 -2.80 -28.06 34.58
C ALA A 371 -4.21 -28.49 35.02
N GLY A 372 -5.17 -28.42 34.11
CA GLY A 372 -6.50 -28.95 34.26
C GLY A 372 -6.66 -30.27 33.50
N LYS A 373 -7.87 -30.85 33.56
CA LYS A 373 -8.16 -32.12 32.88
C LYS A 373 -8.03 -31.98 31.35
N ASP A 374 -8.42 -30.82 30.80
CA ASP A 374 -8.50 -30.58 29.37
C ASP A 374 -7.78 -29.27 28.96
N PHE A 375 -6.89 -28.74 29.80
CA PHE A 375 -6.12 -27.54 29.50
C PHE A 375 -4.83 -27.43 30.30
N ASP A 376 -3.83 -26.76 29.76
CA ASP A 376 -2.66 -26.26 30.48
C ASP A 376 -2.62 -24.73 30.36
N MET A 377 -2.82 -24.05 31.50
CA MET A 377 -2.79 -22.58 31.57
C MET A 377 -1.40 -22.12 31.96
N LEU A 378 -0.77 -21.32 31.10
CA LEU A 378 0.46 -20.62 31.41
C LEU A 378 0.19 -19.15 31.63
N VAL A 379 0.69 -18.61 32.74
CA VAL A 379 0.52 -17.20 33.11
C VAL A 379 1.83 -16.59 33.64
N TYR A 380 1.95 -15.28 33.45
CA TYR A 380 3.08 -14.50 33.88
C TYR A 380 2.61 -13.33 34.74
N THR A 381 3.19 -13.16 35.93
CA THR A 381 2.88 -12.03 36.83
C THR A 381 4.14 -11.25 37.12
N PHE A 382 4.04 -9.94 37.17
CA PHE A 382 5.13 -9.04 37.56
C PHE A 382 4.57 -7.71 38.11
N PRO A 383 5.29 -7.02 39.02
CA PRO A 383 4.84 -5.71 39.50
C PRO A 383 4.88 -4.69 38.37
N ASN A 384 3.87 -3.80 38.32
CA ASN A 384 3.88 -2.64 37.42
C ASN A 384 3.06 -1.48 38.02
N PRO A 385 3.51 -0.85 39.11
CA PRO A 385 2.77 0.19 39.80
C PRO A 385 2.53 1.45 38.97
N LYS A 386 3.31 1.66 37.90
CA LYS A 386 3.12 2.78 36.97
C LYS A 386 1.78 2.75 36.22
N ARG A 387 1.10 1.62 36.21
CA ARG A 387 -0.19 1.45 35.58
C ARG A 387 -1.39 1.62 36.52
N ILE A 388 -1.20 2.05 37.74
CA ILE A 388 -2.30 2.19 38.71
C ILE A 388 -3.43 3.08 38.18
N LEU A 389 -3.12 4.18 37.50
CA LEU A 389 -4.11 5.07 36.90
C LEU A 389 -4.95 4.39 35.82
N SER A 390 -4.37 3.49 35.04
CA SER A 390 -5.11 2.71 34.03
C SER A 390 -6.00 1.65 34.68
N ALA A 391 -5.51 0.97 35.73
CA ALA A 391 -6.28 -0.06 36.42
C ALA A 391 -7.47 0.53 37.21
N THR A 392 -7.32 1.76 37.73
CA THR A 392 -8.35 2.45 38.53
C THR A 392 -9.19 3.44 37.73
N ALA A 393 -8.96 3.57 36.42
CA ALA A 393 -9.70 4.50 35.58
C ALA A 393 -11.21 4.28 35.69
N GLN A 394 -11.95 5.39 35.92
CA GLN A 394 -13.40 5.38 35.84
C GLN A 394 -13.83 5.38 34.39
N THR A 395 -14.74 4.48 34.06
CA THR A 395 -15.21 4.25 32.69
C THR A 395 -16.70 4.56 32.50
N ASP A 396 -17.31 5.19 33.49
CA ASP A 396 -18.69 5.69 33.38
C ASP A 396 -18.74 6.94 32.48
N THR A 397 -19.89 7.15 31.83
CA THR A 397 -20.08 8.19 30.83
C THR A 397 -19.81 9.60 31.38
N LEU A 398 -20.15 9.88 32.64
CA LEU A 398 -19.96 11.20 33.23
C LEU A 398 -18.48 11.50 33.46
N SER A 399 -17.75 10.54 34.01
CA SER A 399 -16.29 10.66 34.25
C SER A 399 -15.51 10.80 32.95
N ILE A 400 -15.92 10.08 31.88
CA ILE A 400 -15.31 10.17 30.56
C ILE A 400 -15.51 11.56 29.96
N HIS A 401 -16.74 12.11 29.99
CA HIS A 401 -17.02 13.43 29.45
C HIS A 401 -16.39 14.58 30.26
N ALA A 402 -16.09 14.37 31.52
CA ALA A 402 -15.50 15.39 32.39
C ALA A 402 -13.98 15.59 32.19
N ARG A 403 -13.31 14.68 31.50
CA ARG A 403 -11.84 14.72 31.29
C ARG A 403 -11.46 15.09 29.85
N PRO A 404 -10.37 15.84 29.64
CA PRO A 404 -9.76 15.95 28.30
C PRO A 404 -9.31 14.58 27.82
N CYS A 405 -9.58 14.26 26.56
CA CYS A 405 -9.10 13.01 25.98
C CYS A 405 -7.58 13.05 25.78
N PHE A 406 -6.85 12.22 26.50
CA PHE A 406 -5.38 12.17 26.47
C PHE A 406 -4.81 11.58 25.17
N LEU A 407 -5.64 11.04 24.28
CA LEU A 407 -5.25 10.56 22.96
C LEU A 407 -5.36 11.65 21.88
N CYS A 408 -6.18 12.68 22.10
CA CYS A 408 -6.29 13.80 21.17
C CYS A 408 -5.00 14.62 21.12
N GLN A 409 -4.61 15.05 19.92
CA GLN A 409 -3.32 15.71 19.67
C GLN A 409 -3.11 16.96 20.52
N GLU A 410 -4.15 17.74 20.76
CA GLU A 410 -4.14 18.96 21.57
C GLU A 410 -3.89 18.71 23.06
N ASN A 411 -4.08 17.50 23.54
CA ASN A 411 -3.92 17.13 24.96
C ASN A 411 -2.68 16.25 25.21
N ARG A 412 -1.95 15.88 24.16
CA ARG A 412 -0.75 15.05 24.27
C ARG A 412 0.48 15.90 24.60
N PRO A 413 1.46 15.32 25.33
CA PRO A 413 2.77 15.95 25.48
C PRO A 413 3.41 16.30 24.15
N GLN A 414 4.07 17.46 24.05
CA GLN A 414 4.74 17.89 22.82
C GLN A 414 5.89 16.97 22.41
N GLU A 415 6.49 16.28 23.36
CA GLU A 415 7.56 15.32 23.17
C GLU A 415 7.10 13.99 22.58
N GLN A 416 5.79 13.68 22.62
CA GLN A 416 5.23 12.44 22.10
C GLN A 416 5.12 12.48 20.58
N ASN A 417 6.14 11.99 19.90
CA ASN A 417 6.15 11.83 18.45
C ASN A 417 5.29 10.64 17.98
N PHE A 418 4.97 10.64 16.70
CA PHE A 418 4.15 9.57 16.09
C PHE A 418 4.56 9.28 14.65
N VAL A 419 4.18 8.10 14.19
CA VAL A 419 4.21 7.71 12.78
C VAL A 419 2.78 7.68 12.25
N SER A 420 2.51 8.38 11.16
CA SER A 420 1.18 8.37 10.52
C SER A 420 1.04 7.20 9.55
N TYR A 421 -0.11 6.52 9.61
CA TYR A 421 -0.47 5.50 8.64
C TYR A 421 -1.99 5.54 8.38
N LYS A 422 -2.40 5.77 7.13
CA LYS A 422 -3.82 6.03 6.77
C LYS A 422 -4.41 7.14 7.68
N ASN A 423 -5.53 6.84 8.31
CA ASN A 423 -6.22 7.74 9.27
C ASN A 423 -5.77 7.51 10.72
N TYR A 424 -4.63 6.85 10.94
CA TYR A 424 -4.14 6.52 12.27
C TYR A 424 -2.79 7.18 12.56
N GLN A 425 -2.55 7.41 13.84
CA GLN A 425 -1.25 7.80 14.38
C GLN A 425 -0.75 6.70 15.32
N ILE A 426 0.47 6.25 15.11
CA ILE A 426 1.13 5.20 15.89
C ILE A 426 2.08 5.88 16.87
N LEU A 427 1.84 5.70 18.15
CA LEU A 427 2.53 6.34 19.26
C LEU A 427 3.22 5.30 20.15
N VAL A 428 4.31 5.67 20.80
CA VAL A 428 4.86 4.88 21.90
C VAL A 428 3.94 5.02 23.11
N ASN A 429 3.57 3.89 23.73
CA ASN A 429 2.79 3.91 24.97
C ASN A 429 3.72 4.30 26.14
N PRO A 430 3.45 5.43 26.85
CA PRO A 430 4.35 5.88 27.90
C PRO A 430 4.25 5.05 29.20
N TYR A 431 3.27 4.15 29.31
CA TYR A 431 3.10 3.24 30.45
C TYR A 431 3.12 1.78 29.96
N PRO A 432 4.31 1.27 29.58
CA PRO A 432 4.40 0.01 28.87
C PRO A 432 4.10 -1.21 29.77
N ILE A 433 3.57 -2.26 29.14
CA ILE A 433 3.50 -3.64 29.68
C ILE A 433 4.53 -4.51 28.98
N PHE A 434 4.81 -4.21 27.70
CA PHE A 434 5.66 -4.95 26.80
C PHE A 434 6.90 -4.12 26.44
N LYS A 435 8.01 -4.79 26.07
CA LYS A 435 9.25 -4.12 25.63
C LYS A 435 9.02 -3.21 24.43
N GLN A 436 8.12 -3.60 23.54
CA GLN A 436 7.59 -2.78 22.46
C GLN A 436 6.10 -2.61 22.70
N HIS A 437 5.67 -1.45 23.15
CA HIS A 437 4.27 -1.18 23.42
C HIS A 437 3.84 0.11 22.73
N LEU A 438 2.92 -0.03 21.78
CA LEU A 438 2.42 1.05 20.94
C LEU A 438 0.93 1.27 21.17
N THR A 439 0.49 2.50 20.94
CA THR A 439 -0.93 2.87 20.86
C THR A 439 -1.20 3.41 19.46
N ILE A 440 -2.14 2.80 18.74
CA ILE A 440 -2.52 3.14 17.36
C ILE A 440 -3.88 3.84 17.46
N ILE A 441 -3.89 5.15 17.34
CA ILE A 441 -5.08 5.96 17.54
C ILE A 441 -5.70 6.42 16.23
N ASP A 442 -7.03 6.46 16.15
CA ASP A 442 -7.74 7.17 15.07
C ASP A 442 -7.37 8.66 15.13
N SER A 443 -7.07 9.28 14.00
CA SER A 443 -6.76 10.72 13.91
C SER A 443 -7.95 11.60 14.32
N LYS A 444 -9.15 11.03 14.31
CA LYS A 444 -10.39 11.69 14.71
C LYS A 444 -10.83 11.16 16.06
N HIS A 445 -11.33 12.05 16.92
CA HIS A 445 -11.97 11.66 18.18
C HIS A 445 -13.32 10.99 17.88
N THR A 446 -13.31 9.68 17.87
CA THR A 446 -14.48 8.81 17.60
C THR A 446 -14.56 7.72 18.66
N PRO A 447 -15.74 7.28 19.09
CA PRO A 447 -15.88 6.26 20.13
C PRO A 447 -15.18 4.94 19.76
N GLN A 448 -14.69 4.24 20.77
CA GLN A 448 -14.11 2.90 20.66
C GLN A 448 -15.14 1.92 20.11
N SER A 449 -14.89 1.35 18.95
CA SER A 449 -15.70 0.28 18.34
C SER A 449 -14.91 -0.46 17.29
N ILE A 450 -15.05 -1.78 17.26
CA ILE A 450 -14.38 -2.65 16.28
C ILE A 450 -15.19 -2.83 15.00
N ALA A 451 -16.51 -2.67 15.02
CA ALA A 451 -17.40 -3.05 13.94
C ALA A 451 -16.99 -2.52 12.54
N GLN A 452 -16.53 -1.27 12.49
CA GLN A 452 -16.11 -0.60 11.25
C GLN A 452 -14.58 -0.51 11.08
N ARG A 453 -13.81 -1.03 12.05
CA ARG A 453 -12.34 -0.91 12.10
C ARG A 453 -11.61 -2.23 12.09
N PHE A 454 -12.34 -3.34 12.01
CA PHE A 454 -11.70 -4.66 12.00
C PHE A 454 -10.76 -4.84 10.81
N ASP A 455 -11.15 -4.34 9.62
CA ASP A 455 -10.30 -4.40 8.43
C ASP A 455 -8.98 -3.65 8.60
N ASP A 456 -9.00 -2.53 9.33
CA ASP A 456 -7.79 -1.78 9.68
C ASP A 456 -6.93 -2.54 10.69
N MET A 457 -7.55 -3.21 11.68
CA MET A 457 -6.83 -4.09 12.62
C MET A 457 -6.08 -5.21 11.90
N ILE A 458 -6.72 -5.84 10.92
CA ILE A 458 -6.10 -6.90 10.10
C ILE A 458 -5.03 -6.33 9.17
N ASP A 459 -5.20 -5.11 8.63
CA ASP A 459 -4.14 -4.42 7.91
C ASP A 459 -2.91 -4.19 8.79
N PHE A 460 -3.10 -3.72 10.01
CA PHE A 460 -1.99 -3.55 10.96
C PHE A 460 -1.30 -4.87 11.27
N SER A 461 -2.01 -5.99 11.41
CA SER A 461 -1.39 -7.29 11.68
C SER A 461 -0.41 -7.73 10.58
N SER A 462 -0.76 -7.48 9.32
CA SER A 462 0.12 -7.78 8.18
C SER A 462 1.21 -6.72 7.94
N LEU A 463 0.97 -5.49 8.38
CA LEU A 463 1.91 -4.39 8.30
C LEU A 463 3.03 -4.49 9.36
N LEU A 464 2.65 -4.91 10.58
CA LEU A 464 3.50 -5.05 11.76
C LEU A 464 3.70 -6.53 12.08
N GLN A 465 4.32 -7.27 11.16
CA GLN A 465 4.44 -8.74 11.24
C GLN A 465 5.15 -9.25 12.49
N GLU A 466 6.05 -8.44 13.08
CA GLU A 466 6.74 -8.75 14.33
C GLU A 466 5.94 -8.34 15.58
N ASN A 467 4.68 -7.88 15.40
CA ASN A 467 3.82 -7.45 16.48
C ASN A 467 2.50 -8.22 16.50
N PHE A 468 1.94 -8.34 17.69
CA PHE A 468 0.51 -8.59 17.89
C PHE A 468 -0.24 -7.27 17.89
N ILE A 469 -1.44 -7.26 17.30
CA ILE A 469 -2.36 -6.13 17.34
C ILE A 469 -3.46 -6.47 18.34
N LEU A 470 -3.72 -5.54 19.28
CA LEU A 470 -4.56 -5.72 20.44
C LEU A 470 -5.74 -4.76 20.37
N TYR A 471 -6.92 -5.26 20.68
CA TYR A 471 -8.13 -4.46 20.85
C TYR A 471 -8.79 -4.74 22.18
N ASN A 472 -9.12 -3.68 22.91
CA ASN A 472 -9.97 -3.74 24.09
C ASN A 472 -11.30 -3.06 23.78
N GLY A 473 -12.40 -3.80 23.91
CA GLY A 473 -13.74 -3.23 23.78
C GLY A 473 -14.02 -2.16 24.85
N PRO A 474 -15.00 -1.26 24.63
CA PRO A 474 -15.30 -0.14 25.53
C PRO A 474 -15.47 -0.52 27.00
N GLU A 475 -16.13 -1.65 27.24
CA GLU A 475 -16.38 -2.21 28.56
C GLU A 475 -15.45 -3.40 28.92
N CYS A 476 -14.31 -3.54 28.23
CA CYS A 476 -13.37 -4.66 28.35
C CYS A 476 -11.93 -4.20 28.57
N GLY A 477 -11.72 -3.14 29.35
CA GLY A 477 -10.40 -2.65 29.73
C GLY A 477 -9.82 -1.58 28.79
N ALA A 478 -10.63 -0.99 27.90
CA ALA A 478 -10.21 0.20 27.15
C ALA A 478 -10.04 1.40 28.09
N SER A 479 -8.84 2.00 28.14
CA SER A 479 -8.57 3.17 28.99
C SER A 479 -9.14 4.48 28.43
N ALA A 480 -9.44 4.53 27.12
CA ALA A 480 -10.10 5.64 26.45
C ALA A 480 -11.25 5.11 25.58
N PRO A 481 -12.40 4.74 26.19
CA PRO A 481 -13.55 4.22 25.41
C PRO A 481 -14.23 5.28 24.53
N ASP A 482 -13.90 6.55 24.72
CA ASP A 482 -14.33 7.71 23.94
C ASP A 482 -13.46 7.98 22.69
N HIS A 483 -12.28 7.35 22.56
CA HIS A 483 -11.40 7.54 21.43
C HIS A 483 -10.90 6.22 20.86
N ALA A 484 -11.27 5.93 19.63
CA ALA A 484 -10.95 4.68 18.95
C ALA A 484 -9.43 4.47 18.81
N HIS A 485 -8.97 3.32 19.30
CA HIS A 485 -7.56 2.96 19.26
C HIS A 485 -7.36 1.45 19.28
N PHE A 486 -6.24 1.02 18.71
CA PHE A 486 -5.64 -0.28 18.93
C PHE A 486 -4.38 -0.12 19.77
N GLN A 487 -3.86 -1.23 20.25
CA GLN A 487 -2.49 -1.30 20.75
C GLN A 487 -1.71 -2.30 19.93
N ALA A 488 -0.39 -2.21 19.96
CA ALA A 488 0.47 -3.23 19.38
C ALA A 488 1.62 -3.54 20.35
N CYS A 489 2.02 -4.80 20.40
CA CYS A 489 3.16 -5.24 21.19
C CYS A 489 4.03 -6.19 20.37
N GLY A 490 5.34 -6.23 20.65
CA GLY A 490 6.25 -7.19 20.04
C GLY A 490 5.83 -8.63 20.33
N LYS A 491 6.13 -9.55 19.42
CA LYS A 491 5.96 -10.98 19.63
C LYS A 491 7.04 -11.46 20.61
N GLU A 492 6.74 -11.31 21.88
CA GLU A 492 7.63 -11.68 22.98
C GLU A 492 7.38 -13.13 23.41
N GLU A 493 8.44 -13.78 23.94
CA GLU A 493 8.41 -15.19 24.35
C GLU A 493 7.27 -15.50 25.34
N GLU A 494 7.00 -14.58 26.28
CA GLU A 494 5.97 -14.77 27.29
C GLU A 494 4.56 -14.78 26.68
N LEU A 495 4.32 -13.87 25.71
CA LEU A 495 3.02 -13.79 25.03
C LEU A 495 2.81 -14.99 24.11
N GLU A 496 3.86 -15.38 23.39
CA GLU A 496 3.86 -16.56 22.54
C GLU A 496 3.73 -17.85 23.37
N GLY A 497 4.39 -17.91 24.53
CA GLY A 497 4.28 -19.05 25.47
C GLY A 497 2.86 -19.20 26.03
N ALA A 498 2.21 -18.09 26.38
CA ALA A 498 0.82 -18.11 26.86
C ALA A 498 -0.17 -18.55 25.78
N LEU A 499 0.02 -18.10 24.52
CA LEU A 499 -0.76 -18.56 23.37
C LEU A 499 -0.48 -20.01 22.97
N GLY A 500 0.75 -20.47 23.17
CA GLY A 500 1.17 -21.83 22.90
C GLY A 500 0.82 -22.85 23.98
N ALA A 501 0.22 -22.41 25.11
CA ALA A 501 -0.29 -23.30 26.14
C ALA A 501 -1.37 -24.23 25.59
N ASP A 502 -1.47 -25.44 26.18
CA ASP A 502 -2.44 -26.44 25.74
C ASP A 502 -3.86 -26.07 26.15
N TRP A 503 -4.43 -25.14 25.36
CA TRP A 503 -5.85 -24.85 25.46
C TRP A 503 -6.62 -25.82 24.58
N HIS A 504 -7.67 -26.42 25.15
CA HIS A 504 -8.56 -27.27 24.38
C HIS A 504 -9.23 -26.47 23.26
N LYS A 505 -8.94 -26.82 22.02
CA LYS A 505 -9.49 -26.19 20.80
C LYS A 505 -10.42 -27.20 20.13
N GLU A 506 -11.72 -26.86 20.05
CA GLU A 506 -12.67 -27.63 19.26
C GLU A 506 -12.82 -26.97 17.87
N LEU A 507 -12.60 -27.74 16.81
CA LEU A 507 -12.84 -27.26 15.44
C LEU A 507 -14.34 -27.11 15.21
N LEU A 508 -14.81 -25.90 14.98
CA LEU A 508 -16.22 -25.59 14.68
C LEU A 508 -16.50 -25.67 13.20
N ILE A 509 -15.62 -25.08 12.38
CA ILE A 509 -15.79 -24.96 10.93
C ILE A 509 -14.44 -25.12 10.24
N GLU A 510 -14.42 -25.97 9.22
CA GLU A 510 -13.31 -26.08 8.26
C GLU A 510 -13.87 -25.93 6.85
N LYS A 511 -13.40 -24.90 6.14
CA LYS A 511 -13.69 -24.66 4.73
C LYS A 511 -12.36 -24.43 4.00
N SER A 512 -12.36 -24.49 2.66
CA SER A 512 -11.15 -24.47 1.82
C SER A 512 -10.11 -23.38 2.16
N ASN A 513 -10.51 -22.27 2.80
CA ASN A 513 -9.63 -21.15 3.10
C ASN A 513 -9.84 -20.53 4.50
N VAL A 514 -10.67 -21.13 5.36
CA VAL A 514 -10.89 -20.65 6.73
C VAL A 514 -11.11 -21.80 7.69
N GLU A 515 -10.49 -21.71 8.87
CA GLU A 515 -10.70 -22.57 10.02
C GLU A 515 -11.19 -21.70 11.20
N ILE A 516 -12.20 -22.19 11.92
CA ILE A 516 -12.74 -21.54 13.11
C ILE A 516 -12.74 -22.54 14.23
N HIS A 517 -12.11 -22.18 15.34
CA HIS A 517 -12.03 -23.01 16.54
C HIS A 517 -12.70 -22.29 17.71
N SER A 518 -13.33 -23.05 18.61
CA SER A 518 -13.72 -22.59 19.94
C SER A 518 -12.73 -23.00 20.99
N ILE A 519 -12.59 -22.16 22.00
CA ILE A 519 -11.80 -22.40 23.21
C ILE A 519 -12.75 -22.11 24.37
N ASP A 520 -13.01 -23.10 25.20
CA ASP A 520 -13.93 -22.99 26.32
C ASP A 520 -13.23 -22.94 27.69
N ASN A 521 -11.92 -23.20 27.71
CA ASN A 521 -11.08 -23.22 28.90
C ASN A 521 -9.61 -22.85 28.58
N PRO A 522 -8.87 -22.06 29.36
CA PRO A 522 -9.27 -21.39 30.62
C PRO A 522 -10.10 -20.10 30.40
N VAL A 523 -10.41 -19.76 29.18
CA VAL A 523 -11.23 -18.60 28.76
C VAL A 523 -12.21 -19.04 27.68
N THR A 524 -13.28 -18.29 27.46
CA THR A 524 -14.15 -18.50 26.31
C THR A 524 -13.68 -17.60 25.16
N ALA A 525 -13.24 -18.24 24.07
CA ALA A 525 -12.71 -17.51 22.90
C ALA A 525 -13.03 -18.24 21.58
N ILE A 526 -12.98 -17.48 20.48
CA ILE A 526 -13.06 -17.97 19.12
C ILE A 526 -11.75 -17.64 18.40
N LEU A 527 -11.11 -18.61 17.78
CA LEU A 527 -9.95 -18.42 16.94
C LEU A 527 -10.35 -18.56 15.47
N ILE A 528 -10.05 -17.57 14.64
CA ILE A 528 -10.24 -17.57 13.20
C ILE A 528 -8.86 -17.61 12.54
N GLN A 529 -8.65 -18.54 11.59
CA GLN A 529 -7.40 -18.69 10.82
C GLN A 529 -7.71 -18.75 9.33
N THR A 530 -7.02 -17.96 8.52
CA THR A 530 -7.20 -17.95 7.06
C THR A 530 -5.98 -17.39 6.34
N LYS A 531 -5.77 -17.78 5.08
CA LYS A 531 -4.73 -17.26 4.19
C LYS A 531 -5.13 -15.92 3.54
N ASP A 532 -6.41 -15.58 3.56
CA ASP A 532 -7.00 -14.48 2.80
C ASP A 532 -7.64 -13.42 3.72
N LYS A 533 -7.20 -12.17 3.57
CA LYS A 533 -7.72 -11.03 4.34
C LYS A 533 -9.23 -10.83 4.16
N ALA A 534 -9.73 -10.89 2.91
CA ALA A 534 -11.15 -10.65 2.64
C ALA A 534 -12.03 -11.73 3.29
N THR A 535 -11.53 -12.97 3.36
CA THR A 535 -12.18 -14.06 4.09
C THR A 535 -12.18 -13.79 5.61
N MET A 536 -11.04 -13.33 6.18
CA MET A 536 -10.97 -12.93 7.60
C MET A 536 -12.03 -11.87 7.93
N SER A 537 -12.09 -10.79 7.14
CA SER A 537 -13.03 -9.69 7.33
C SER A 537 -14.50 -10.14 7.26
N ARG A 538 -14.83 -10.96 6.27
CA ARG A 538 -16.19 -11.50 6.08
C ARG A 538 -16.60 -12.42 7.23
N THR A 539 -15.72 -13.33 7.61
CA THR A 539 -15.96 -14.29 8.71
C THR A 539 -16.14 -13.54 10.05
N PHE A 540 -15.26 -12.56 10.31
CA PHE A 540 -15.41 -11.74 11.51
C PHE A 540 -16.74 -10.97 11.52
N LYS A 541 -17.13 -10.37 10.39
CA LYS A 541 -18.41 -9.66 10.29
C LYS A 541 -19.59 -10.57 10.61
N GLN A 542 -19.63 -11.76 10.05
CA GLN A 542 -20.69 -12.74 10.33
C GLN A 542 -20.72 -13.15 11.82
N LEU A 543 -19.53 -13.38 12.41
CA LEU A 543 -19.40 -13.66 13.82
C LEU A 543 -19.88 -12.46 14.68
N TYR A 544 -19.45 -11.25 14.33
CA TYR A 544 -19.87 -10.04 15.03
C TYR A 544 -21.38 -9.85 15.00
N ASP A 545 -22.02 -10.07 13.85
CA ASP A 545 -23.48 -9.96 13.70
C ASP A 545 -24.21 -10.99 14.59
N ILE A 546 -23.66 -12.20 14.75
CA ILE A 546 -24.20 -13.22 15.67
C ILE A 546 -24.10 -12.76 17.13
N LEU A 547 -22.94 -12.20 17.52
CA LEU A 547 -22.68 -11.73 18.88
C LEU A 547 -23.49 -10.47 19.24
N ALA A 548 -23.74 -9.60 18.25
CA ALA A 548 -24.44 -8.32 18.41
C ALA A 548 -25.96 -8.45 18.39
N ALA A 549 -26.52 -9.56 17.93
CA ALA A 549 -27.93 -9.74 17.65
C ALA A 549 -28.87 -9.38 18.86
N ASP A 550 -28.40 -9.65 20.07
CA ASP A 550 -29.21 -9.46 21.30
C ASP A 550 -28.66 -8.29 22.16
N LYS A 551 -27.81 -7.40 21.63
CA LYS A 551 -27.09 -6.35 22.40
C LYS A 551 -27.69 -4.93 22.25
N ASN A 552 -28.88 -4.79 21.64
CA ASN A 552 -29.57 -3.50 21.44
C ASN A 552 -28.68 -2.38 20.86
N GLY A 553 -27.84 -2.71 19.87
CA GLY A 553 -26.95 -1.77 19.21
C GLY A 553 -25.64 -1.46 19.96
N LYS A 554 -25.41 -2.03 21.14
CA LYS A 554 -24.13 -1.98 21.85
C LYS A 554 -23.15 -2.99 21.26
N GLU A 555 -21.88 -2.63 21.25
CA GLU A 555 -20.83 -3.57 20.90
C GLU A 555 -20.78 -4.75 21.88
N PRO A 556 -20.70 -6.00 21.39
CA PRO A 556 -20.50 -7.15 22.25
C PRO A 556 -19.20 -7.01 23.07
N MET A 557 -19.26 -7.41 24.33
CA MET A 557 -18.08 -7.37 25.19
C MET A 557 -17.01 -8.34 24.70
N MET A 558 -15.87 -7.82 24.24
CA MET A 558 -14.77 -8.66 23.71
C MET A 558 -13.41 -7.97 23.82
N ASN A 559 -12.37 -8.80 23.89
CA ASN A 559 -10.99 -8.40 23.60
C ASN A 559 -10.49 -9.19 22.39
N ILE A 560 -9.67 -8.58 21.54
CA ILE A 560 -9.19 -9.22 20.30
C ILE A 560 -7.67 -9.15 20.23
N LEU A 561 -7.07 -10.26 19.85
CA LEU A 561 -5.66 -10.40 19.51
C LEU A 561 -5.56 -10.82 18.04
N ALA A 562 -4.92 -10.03 17.19
CA ALA A 562 -4.71 -10.37 15.79
C ALA A 562 -3.22 -10.35 15.42
N TRP A 563 -2.83 -11.31 14.57
CA TRP A 563 -1.46 -11.37 14.04
C TRP A 563 -1.43 -12.01 12.67
N TYR A 564 -0.35 -11.75 11.95
CA TYR A 564 -0.03 -12.39 10.69
C TYR A 564 1.29 -13.13 10.85
N GLY A 565 1.33 -14.40 10.47
CA GLY A 565 2.51 -15.22 10.65
C GLY A 565 2.30 -16.66 10.27
N LEU A 566 3.34 -17.47 10.47
CA LEU A 566 3.28 -18.92 10.30
C LEU A 566 2.36 -19.54 11.35
N GLU A 567 1.64 -20.57 10.95
CA GLU A 567 0.98 -21.45 11.90
C GLU A 567 2.07 -22.22 12.67
N ARG A 568 2.04 -22.13 13.99
CA ARG A 568 2.94 -22.89 14.85
C ARG A 568 2.22 -24.15 15.28
N ASP A 569 2.59 -25.29 14.67
CA ASP A 569 2.25 -26.58 15.20
C ASP A 569 3.25 -26.95 16.30
N LYS A 570 2.77 -27.48 17.43
CA LYS A 570 3.64 -27.88 18.57
C LYS A 570 4.63 -28.96 18.19
N ASP A 571 4.28 -29.81 17.22
CA ASP A 571 5.12 -30.92 16.75
C ASP A 571 6.34 -30.46 15.94
N PHE A 572 6.37 -29.15 15.55
CA PHE A 572 7.46 -28.56 14.78
C PHE A 572 8.80 -28.52 15.52
N PHE A 573 8.79 -28.50 16.85
CA PHE A 573 10.03 -28.42 17.68
C PHE A 573 10.47 -29.71 18.34
N GLN A 574 9.76 -30.84 18.18
CA GLN A 574 10.08 -32.10 18.85
C GLN A 574 10.57 -33.22 17.94
N GLY A 575 10.72 -33.00 16.65
CA GLY A 575 11.14 -34.05 15.70
C GLY A 575 12.32 -33.68 14.83
N ASP A 576 13.30 -34.58 14.69
CA ASP A 576 14.39 -34.55 13.70
C ASP A 576 13.83 -34.79 12.27
N TYR A 577 12.88 -33.98 11.79
CA TYR A 577 12.37 -34.13 10.44
C TYR A 577 12.77 -32.89 9.62
N GLU A 578 13.40 -33.15 8.46
CA GLU A 578 13.52 -32.16 7.38
C GLU A 578 12.10 -31.76 6.92
N VAL A 579 11.57 -30.68 7.51
CA VAL A 579 10.33 -30.07 7.05
C VAL A 579 10.61 -29.43 5.71
N GLU A 580 9.98 -29.91 4.64
CA GLU A 580 10.01 -29.24 3.35
C GLU A 580 9.41 -27.83 3.52
N LEU A 581 10.20 -26.80 3.21
CA LEU A 581 9.80 -25.36 3.26
C LEU A 581 8.50 -25.04 2.49
N ARG A 582 7.95 -25.99 1.75
CA ARG A 582 6.73 -25.86 0.94
C ARG A 582 5.44 -25.84 1.76
N ASP A 583 5.44 -26.32 3.00
CA ASP A 583 4.24 -26.41 3.84
C ASP A 583 4.06 -25.24 4.83
N LEU A 584 5.04 -24.33 4.92
CA LEU A 584 4.97 -23.15 5.77
C LEU A 584 4.08 -22.09 5.12
N THR A 585 2.84 -22.00 5.50
CA THR A 585 1.89 -21.00 4.99
C THR A 585 1.69 -19.88 5.99
N LEU A 586 1.91 -18.63 5.55
CA LEU A 586 1.54 -17.45 6.32
C LEU A 586 0.03 -17.31 6.36
N ARG A 587 -0.54 -17.09 7.56
CA ARG A 587 -1.98 -16.93 7.79
C ARG A 587 -2.27 -15.66 8.59
N TYR A 588 -3.43 -15.08 8.36
CA TYR A 588 -4.08 -14.18 9.29
C TYR A 588 -4.70 -14.98 10.40
N GLN A 589 -4.47 -14.57 11.64
CA GLN A 589 -4.98 -15.23 12.84
C GLN A 589 -5.62 -14.19 13.73
N CYS A 590 -6.79 -14.51 14.27
CA CYS A 590 -7.58 -13.61 15.10
C CYS A 590 -8.21 -14.38 16.25
N MET A 591 -7.76 -14.10 17.47
CA MET A 591 -8.32 -14.65 18.72
C MET A 591 -9.28 -13.63 19.34
N ILE A 592 -10.52 -14.00 19.51
CA ILE A 592 -11.60 -13.17 20.06
C ILE A 592 -12.00 -13.73 21.41
N PHE A 593 -11.61 -13.05 22.49
CA PHE A 593 -12.00 -13.40 23.86
C PHE A 593 -13.38 -12.81 24.14
N LEU A 594 -14.36 -13.66 24.41
CA LEU A 594 -15.72 -13.26 24.71
C LEU A 594 -15.86 -12.95 26.19
N ARG A 595 -16.42 -11.78 26.50
CA ARG A 595 -16.51 -11.24 27.84
C ARG A 595 -17.97 -11.10 28.28
N SER A 596 -18.19 -11.19 29.59
CA SER A 596 -19.48 -10.90 30.23
C SER A 596 -19.39 -9.84 31.32
N LYS A 597 -18.19 -9.56 31.83
CA LYS A 597 -17.97 -8.67 32.97
C LYS A 597 -16.69 -7.85 32.74
N HIS A 598 -16.71 -6.56 33.12
CA HIS A 598 -15.56 -5.67 32.98
C HIS A 598 -14.48 -6.04 34.01
N ARG A 599 -14.84 -6.14 35.28
CA ARG A 599 -13.91 -6.39 36.38
C ARG A 599 -14.45 -7.54 37.26
N PRO A 600 -13.53 -8.36 37.83
CA PRO A 600 -13.94 -9.44 38.76
C PRO A 600 -14.40 -8.90 40.13
N ASP A 601 -15.11 -9.71 40.90
CA ASP A 601 -15.62 -9.31 42.21
C ASP A 601 -14.51 -8.95 43.21
N CYS A 602 -13.37 -9.62 43.14
CA CYS A 602 -12.22 -9.28 43.95
C CYS A 602 -11.67 -7.85 43.77
N TYR A 603 -11.97 -7.20 42.63
CA TYR A 603 -11.64 -5.79 42.40
C TYR A 603 -12.41 -4.87 43.39
N PHE A 604 -13.68 -5.19 43.67
CA PHE A 604 -14.61 -4.41 44.49
C PHE A 604 -14.64 -4.87 45.95
N ALA A 605 -13.93 -5.95 46.30
CA ALA A 605 -13.83 -6.43 47.66
C ALA A 605 -13.17 -5.41 48.59
N GLU A 606 -13.29 -5.56 49.88
CA GLU A 606 -12.69 -4.70 50.91
C GLU A 606 -11.57 -5.44 51.66
N GLY A 607 -10.62 -4.69 52.19
CA GLY A 607 -9.54 -5.22 53.04
C GLY A 607 -8.64 -6.20 52.27
N ASP A 608 -8.25 -7.29 52.93
CA ASP A 608 -7.28 -8.25 52.41
C ASP A 608 -7.82 -9.10 51.25
N GLU A 609 -9.13 -9.14 51.04
CA GLU A 609 -9.75 -9.85 49.92
C GLU A 609 -9.67 -9.03 48.61
N GLN A 610 -9.41 -7.73 48.69
CA GLN A 610 -9.28 -6.90 47.52
C GLN A 610 -8.05 -7.24 46.71
N ILE A 611 -8.23 -7.42 45.41
CA ILE A 611 -7.14 -7.51 44.42
C ILE A 611 -7.44 -6.49 43.32
N LEU A 612 -6.59 -5.50 43.18
CA LEU A 612 -6.80 -4.41 42.23
C LEU A 612 -6.37 -4.82 40.82
N ILE A 613 -7.22 -5.63 40.21
CA ILE A 613 -6.98 -6.17 38.87
C ILE A 613 -8.16 -5.88 37.93
N SER A 614 -7.89 -5.31 36.76
CA SER A 614 -8.88 -4.96 35.73
C SER A 614 -8.51 -5.63 34.41
N PRO A 615 -8.96 -6.88 34.18
CA PRO A 615 -8.50 -7.66 33.03
C PRO A 615 -8.85 -6.99 31.69
N ALA A 616 -7.82 -6.83 30.86
CA ALA A 616 -7.86 -6.41 29.48
C ALA A 616 -7.25 -7.52 28.61
N ILE A 617 -6.89 -7.23 27.36
CA ILE A 617 -6.36 -8.22 26.44
C ILE A 617 -5.07 -8.91 26.96
N ALA A 618 -4.21 -8.21 27.70
CA ALA A 618 -2.99 -8.78 28.25
C ALA A 618 -3.32 -9.87 29.28
N GLU A 619 -4.18 -9.58 30.24
CA GLU A 619 -4.59 -10.51 31.29
C GLU A 619 -5.42 -11.68 30.73
N MET A 620 -6.29 -11.41 29.75
CA MET A 620 -7.02 -12.48 29.05
C MET A 620 -6.08 -13.45 28.35
N ASN A 621 -4.94 -12.97 27.89
CA ASN A 621 -3.89 -13.76 27.26
C ASN A 621 -2.83 -14.30 28.23
N GLY A 622 -2.98 -14.10 29.54
CA GLY A 622 -2.11 -14.69 30.55
C GLY A 622 -0.96 -13.79 31.04
N ILE A 623 -0.90 -12.52 30.67
CA ILE A 623 0.10 -11.57 31.12
C ILE A 623 -0.52 -10.62 32.15
N PHE A 624 -0.07 -10.67 33.39
CA PHE A 624 -0.65 -9.94 34.52
C PHE A 624 0.35 -8.90 35.10
N PRO A 625 0.32 -7.64 34.60
CA PRO A 625 1.02 -6.54 35.26
C PRO A 625 0.26 -6.10 36.53
N VAL A 626 0.83 -6.34 37.69
CA VAL A 626 0.18 -6.14 39.00
C VAL A 626 0.51 -4.74 39.50
N VAL A 627 -0.51 -3.93 39.77
CA VAL A 627 -0.35 -2.51 40.08
C VAL A 627 -0.06 -2.23 41.56
N ARG A 628 -0.36 -3.18 42.47
CA ARG A 628 -0.01 -3.10 43.90
C ARG A 628 0.84 -4.30 44.30
N GLU A 629 1.98 -4.08 44.92
CA GLU A 629 2.89 -5.16 45.32
C GLU A 629 2.27 -6.10 46.34
N GLU A 630 1.38 -5.59 47.20
CA GLU A 630 0.63 -6.39 48.19
C GLU A 630 -0.35 -7.40 47.56
N ASP A 631 -0.73 -7.21 46.31
CA ASP A 631 -1.58 -8.15 45.59
C ASP A 631 -0.83 -9.35 44.97
N LEU A 632 0.49 -9.21 44.75
CA LEU A 632 1.31 -10.26 44.15
C LEU A 632 1.25 -11.63 44.88
N PRO A 633 1.31 -11.69 46.23
CA PRO A 633 1.22 -12.94 46.93
C PRO A 633 -0.17 -13.62 46.84
N LYS A 634 -1.22 -12.82 46.57
CA LYS A 634 -2.62 -13.31 46.48
C LYS A 634 -2.91 -13.99 45.14
N LEU A 635 -2.09 -13.75 44.12
CA LEU A 635 -2.25 -14.22 42.74
C LEU A 635 -1.61 -15.61 42.57
N THR A 636 -2.34 -16.63 43.05
CA THR A 636 -2.00 -18.04 42.72
C THR A 636 -2.50 -18.43 41.32
N PRO A 637 -2.01 -19.52 40.72
CA PRO A 637 -2.55 -20.00 39.44
C PRO A 637 -4.06 -20.19 39.45
N GLU A 638 -4.60 -20.76 40.53
CA GLU A 638 -6.03 -20.99 40.72
C GLU A 638 -6.81 -19.65 40.79
N LYS A 639 -6.28 -18.67 41.50
CA LYS A 639 -6.90 -17.34 41.59
C LYS A 639 -6.91 -16.61 40.23
N LEU A 640 -5.84 -16.71 39.49
CA LEU A 640 -5.75 -16.16 38.13
C LEU A 640 -6.70 -16.86 37.16
N TYR A 641 -6.88 -18.17 37.33
CA TYR A 641 -7.87 -18.93 36.57
C TYR A 641 -9.30 -18.46 36.93
N GLU A 642 -9.65 -18.34 38.21
CA GLU A 642 -10.93 -17.83 38.67
C GLU A 642 -11.24 -16.44 38.10
N ILE A 643 -10.28 -15.50 38.18
CA ILE A 643 -10.41 -14.14 37.64
C ILE A 643 -10.74 -14.15 36.16
N ARG A 644 -10.00 -14.96 35.38
CA ARG A 644 -10.24 -15.04 33.93
C ARG A 644 -11.57 -15.67 33.59
N ARG A 645 -11.98 -16.73 34.30
CA ARG A 645 -13.27 -17.40 34.13
C ARG A 645 -14.43 -16.48 34.50
N GLU A 646 -14.31 -15.75 35.58
CA GLU A 646 -15.35 -14.84 36.07
C GLU A 646 -15.69 -13.74 35.07
N VAL A 647 -14.67 -13.19 34.39
CA VAL A 647 -14.88 -12.11 33.42
C VAL A 647 -15.15 -12.61 31.99
N SER A 648 -14.96 -13.89 31.73
CA SER A 648 -15.27 -14.54 30.46
C SER A 648 -16.78 -14.77 30.31
N MET A 649 -17.25 -14.97 29.08
CA MET A 649 -18.64 -15.37 28.82
C MET A 649 -18.94 -16.69 29.52
N PRO A 650 -20.11 -16.84 30.20
CA PRO A 650 -20.52 -18.10 30.81
C PRO A 650 -20.60 -19.23 29.80
N GLN A 651 -20.26 -20.46 30.23
CA GLN A 651 -20.13 -21.61 29.34
C GLN A 651 -21.44 -21.99 28.63
N ASP A 652 -22.56 -21.87 29.32
CA ASP A 652 -23.90 -22.15 28.76
C ASP A 652 -24.29 -21.13 27.66
N GLU A 653 -23.89 -19.87 27.79
CA GLU A 653 -24.07 -18.84 26.77
C GLU A 653 -23.11 -19.09 25.60
N PHE A 654 -21.87 -19.45 25.90
CA PHE A 654 -20.84 -19.75 24.89
C PHE A 654 -21.22 -20.94 24.01
N ILE A 655 -21.77 -22.03 24.58
CA ILE A 655 -22.27 -23.18 23.81
C ILE A 655 -23.35 -22.74 22.82
N LYS A 656 -24.32 -21.92 23.25
CA LYS A 656 -25.35 -21.40 22.33
C LYS A 656 -24.78 -20.56 21.21
N ILE A 657 -23.74 -19.77 21.48
CA ILE A 657 -23.03 -18.97 20.45
C ILE A 657 -22.33 -19.87 19.47
N THR A 658 -21.61 -20.91 19.93
CA THR A 658 -20.92 -21.85 19.04
C THR A 658 -21.86 -22.64 18.14
N GLU A 659 -23.05 -23.02 18.67
CA GLU A 659 -24.12 -23.64 17.86
C GLU A 659 -24.65 -22.68 16.76
N ARG A 660 -24.87 -21.40 17.13
CA ARG A 660 -25.29 -20.38 16.14
C ARG A 660 -24.22 -20.13 15.08
N ILE A 661 -22.93 -20.17 15.46
CA ILE A 661 -21.82 -20.06 14.53
C ILE A 661 -21.82 -21.26 13.56
N LYS A 662 -21.93 -22.49 14.07
CA LYS A 662 -22.02 -23.71 13.26
C LYS A 662 -23.19 -23.70 12.27
N ALA A 663 -24.29 -23.08 12.65
CA ALA A 663 -25.50 -22.99 11.80
C ALA A 663 -25.45 -21.87 10.75
N ALA A 664 -24.72 -20.79 10.98
CA ALA A 664 -24.72 -19.58 10.14
C ALA A 664 -23.52 -19.48 9.20
N LEU A 665 -22.39 -20.10 9.56
CA LEU A 665 -21.15 -20.10 8.82
C LEU A 665 -20.85 -21.45 8.18
#